data_62a51d57e354cca69a548880b37bc708
#
_entry.id   62a51d57e354cca69a548880b37bc708
#
_cell.length_a   1.000
_cell.length_b   1.000
_cell.length_c   1.000
_cell.angle_alpha   90.00
_cell.angle_beta   90.00
_cell.angle_gamma   90.00
#
_symmetry.space_group_name_H-M   'P 1'
#
loop_
_entity.id
_entity.type
_entity.pdbx_description
1 polymer ?
#
loop_
_entity_poly.entity_id
_entity_poly.type
_entity_poly.pdbx_seq_one_letter_code
_entity_poly.pdbx_strand_id
1 'polypeptide(L)'
;MKNIEVLAPAGSLEICKAVIRAGADAVYLGGDMFGARAYAGNLNMEEMLEALDYAHIRDAKIYLTVNTLLKEDEINEKLIDFIKPYYEAGLDAVIVQDLGVFNVIRSFFPDLNIHASTQMTVTGSNGARILKDMGASRIVTARELTSSEIRQIHDNVDIEIEAFVHGALCYCYSGQCLLSSMNGNRSGNRGRCAQSCRMMYDVYNRDRQVNKTGECYPLSPKDMCALYVLPDVIDAGVYSLKIEGRMKNVTYAAGVTNIYRKYVDMYLEKGRSGYEVDRQDVENLMDIYNRGGFTDGYFTGKKGRDMMWVERPNHMGTKALQVISNVNGKVTFKALRDIYPQDVFEIDSDNSFSSGGRYRSGDTFIVNLPRKYPLSKDRVLFRTRNNNITRYVAQEFADNNKNGCKPVDMKLYVSPGEPLKLSVKALGMETVVTSPVVDVAENAAAKERDVIERLKKLGNTDFVPGEIEAVINGKCFLPVAWINDIRRQGIDNVKSMILDSSRRTFKHTEDISVKSEEAGIRTDLEKNQELKESVLVSCESQLVEITDIYQGKRKISDVYVEREVLTDKGLELINKLKESGVNVLLALPHIITQNDIMKCSLLINKAVKAGITSFLVRNLEQIGLLGSIMPGAGIVTDANLYCWNSKAFQMLRTIIEKCGLKLIRVTYPYELTVNEINKIYTDCDMEFVRSTYIPVMVSKQCVRKTYGLCDGAGSVTVIKDRNRGRSYNVFSKCDYCYSLMLNSQKLDVPYDSSIIGDISPDYLRTEFNFSKESVQNIDRKSDSSGKEYMAHLVTGVE
;
A
#
# COMPACT_ATOMS: atom_id res chain seq x y z
N MET A 1 -21.01 19.67 2.24
CA MET A 1 -19.53 19.61 2.27
C MET A 1 -19.10 18.19 2.00
N LYS A 2 -18.07 17.93 1.18
CA LYS A 2 -17.54 16.56 1.00
C LYS A 2 -17.00 16.10 2.36
N ASN A 3 -17.52 14.98 2.89
CA ASN A 3 -16.90 14.32 4.04
C ASN A 3 -15.51 13.80 3.61
N ILE A 4 -14.48 14.12 4.39
CA ILE A 4 -13.13 13.59 4.20
C ILE A 4 -12.92 12.44 5.16
N GLU A 5 -12.57 11.29 4.63
CA GLU A 5 -12.36 10.06 5.39
C GLU A 5 -10.96 10.01 6.00
N VAL A 6 -10.85 9.79 7.30
CA VAL A 6 -9.60 9.41 7.99
C VAL A 6 -9.55 7.89 8.08
N LEU A 7 -8.65 7.28 7.29
CA LEU A 7 -8.48 5.83 7.20
C LEU A 7 -7.30 5.38 8.06
N ALA A 8 -7.61 4.71 9.17
CA ALA A 8 -6.64 4.28 10.17
C ALA A 8 -6.18 2.82 9.99
N PRO A 9 -4.93 2.49 10.38
CA PRO A 9 -4.43 1.13 10.37
C PRO A 9 -4.81 0.38 11.66
N ALA A 10 -5.12 -0.91 11.56
CA ALA A 10 -5.18 -1.80 12.71
C ALA A 10 -4.48 -3.14 12.44
N GLY A 11 -3.70 -3.61 13.43
CA GLY A 11 -3.04 -4.91 13.42
C GLY A 11 -3.63 -5.88 14.45
N SER A 12 -4.63 -5.45 15.24
CA SER A 12 -5.39 -6.25 16.20
C SER A 12 -6.76 -5.64 16.44
N LEU A 13 -7.68 -6.42 17.01
CA LEU A 13 -9.01 -5.96 17.39
C LEU A 13 -8.96 -4.80 18.40
N GLU A 14 -8.04 -4.85 19.38
CA GLU A 14 -7.81 -3.77 20.33
C GLU A 14 -7.47 -2.45 19.64
N ILE A 15 -6.52 -2.48 18.69
CA ILE A 15 -6.11 -1.30 17.92
C ILE A 15 -7.27 -0.81 17.04
N CYS A 16 -8.03 -1.73 16.43
CA CYS A 16 -9.23 -1.37 15.65
C CYS A 16 -10.23 -0.56 16.49
N LYS A 17 -10.56 -1.04 17.68
CA LYS A 17 -11.45 -0.34 18.59
C LYS A 17 -10.90 1.03 19.01
N ALA A 18 -9.60 1.08 19.32
CA ALA A 18 -8.95 2.32 19.76
C ALA A 18 -8.90 3.41 18.66
N VAL A 19 -8.63 3.05 17.40
CA VAL A 19 -8.60 4.03 16.30
C VAL A 19 -9.99 4.55 15.94
N ILE A 20 -11.04 3.73 16.04
CA ILE A 20 -12.42 4.19 15.87
C ILE A 20 -12.77 5.20 16.98
N ARG A 21 -12.40 4.92 18.23
CA ARG A 21 -12.58 5.87 19.35
C ARG A 21 -11.77 7.16 19.16
N ALA A 22 -10.63 7.09 18.48
CA ALA A 22 -9.79 8.23 18.15
C ALA A 22 -10.30 9.06 16.96
N GLY A 23 -11.43 8.68 16.34
CA GLY A 23 -12.11 9.41 15.27
C GLY A 23 -11.77 8.93 13.86
N ALA A 24 -11.37 7.67 13.68
CA ALA A 24 -11.30 7.08 12.35
C ALA A 24 -12.70 6.88 11.75
N ASP A 25 -12.88 7.28 10.50
CA ASP A 25 -14.11 7.02 9.72
C ASP A 25 -14.09 5.62 9.12
N ALA A 26 -12.89 5.10 8.85
CA ALA A 26 -12.67 3.75 8.36
C ALA A 26 -11.38 3.15 8.92
N VAL A 27 -11.33 1.82 9.01
CA VAL A 27 -10.16 1.06 9.46
C VAL A 27 -9.79 0.03 8.41
N TYR A 28 -8.51 0.01 8.01
CA TYR A 28 -8.03 -1.08 7.17
C TYR A 28 -7.18 -2.07 7.99
N LEU A 29 -7.47 -3.34 7.80
CA LEU A 29 -6.87 -4.42 8.56
C LEU A 29 -6.72 -5.68 7.70
N GLY A 30 -6.05 -6.70 8.20
CA GLY A 30 -5.87 -7.98 7.52
C GLY A 30 -6.44 -9.13 8.34
N GLY A 31 -6.97 -10.11 7.63
CA GLY A 31 -7.22 -11.42 8.17
C GLY A 31 -5.94 -12.26 8.21
N ASP A 32 -6.07 -13.50 8.58
CA ASP A 32 -4.99 -14.50 8.69
C ASP A 32 -4.33 -14.85 7.34
N MET A 33 -4.99 -14.56 6.21
CA MET A 33 -4.48 -14.81 4.86
C MET A 33 -4.46 -13.54 3.99
N PHE A 34 -3.70 -13.57 2.91
CA PHE A 34 -3.69 -12.63 1.76
C PHE A 34 -3.39 -11.16 2.05
N GLY A 35 -2.91 -10.83 3.24
CA GLY A 35 -2.56 -9.46 3.61
C GLY A 35 -1.08 -9.11 3.41
N ALA A 36 -0.77 -7.90 2.89
CA ALA A 36 0.60 -7.42 2.65
C ALA A 36 1.45 -7.15 3.91
N ARG A 37 1.01 -7.57 5.08
CA ARG A 37 1.73 -7.53 6.36
C ARG A 37 1.57 -8.87 7.07
N ALA A 38 2.19 -9.91 6.52
CA ALA A 38 2.10 -11.27 7.05
C ALA A 38 2.57 -11.41 8.51
N TYR A 39 3.45 -10.49 8.98
CA TYR A 39 3.96 -10.46 10.35
C TYR A 39 3.21 -9.48 11.28
N ALA A 40 2.11 -8.88 10.86
CA ALA A 40 1.19 -8.17 11.75
C ALA A 40 0.39 -9.20 12.57
N GLY A 41 -0.21 -8.76 13.68
CA GLY A 41 -1.05 -9.63 14.50
C GLY A 41 -2.18 -10.29 13.72
N ASN A 42 -2.71 -9.59 12.70
CA ASN A 42 -3.86 -9.97 11.87
C ASN A 42 -5.02 -10.51 12.72
N LEU A 43 -6.25 -10.36 12.26
CA LEU A 43 -7.42 -10.80 12.99
C LEU A 43 -7.82 -12.21 12.53
N ASN A 44 -8.19 -13.07 13.48
CA ASN A 44 -8.89 -14.30 13.15
C ASN A 44 -10.34 -13.99 12.74
N MET A 45 -11.09 -15.01 12.33
CA MET A 45 -12.45 -14.83 11.84
C MET A 45 -13.37 -14.22 12.91
N GLU A 46 -13.32 -14.68 14.16
CA GLU A 46 -14.17 -14.18 15.25
C GLU A 46 -13.87 -12.72 15.55
N GLU A 47 -12.60 -12.36 15.67
CA GLU A 47 -12.15 -10.99 15.89
C GLU A 47 -12.55 -10.05 14.73
N MET A 48 -12.54 -10.55 13.49
CA MET A 48 -12.95 -9.77 12.32
C MET A 48 -14.44 -9.49 12.34
N LEU A 49 -15.28 -10.50 12.65
CA LEU A 49 -16.73 -10.33 12.79
C LEU A 49 -17.06 -9.35 13.93
N GLU A 50 -16.35 -9.44 15.05
CA GLU A 50 -16.50 -8.47 16.14
C GLU A 50 -16.05 -7.06 15.74
N ALA A 51 -14.98 -6.92 14.94
CA ALA A 51 -14.53 -5.63 14.43
C ALA A 51 -15.56 -4.98 13.50
N LEU A 52 -16.22 -5.76 12.63
CA LEU A 52 -17.30 -5.29 11.75
C LEU A 52 -18.48 -4.76 12.57
N ASP A 53 -19.01 -5.57 13.49
CA ASP A 53 -20.12 -5.16 14.35
C ASP A 53 -19.76 -3.91 15.18
N TYR A 54 -18.56 -3.88 15.76
CA TYR A 54 -18.09 -2.74 16.54
C TYR A 54 -18.00 -1.45 15.72
N ALA A 55 -17.51 -1.55 14.47
CA ALA A 55 -17.38 -0.42 13.57
C ALA A 55 -18.76 0.11 13.12
N HIS A 56 -19.65 -0.77 12.68
CA HIS A 56 -20.96 -0.39 12.14
C HIS A 56 -21.84 0.32 13.19
N ILE A 57 -21.83 -0.16 14.44
CA ILE A 57 -22.56 0.51 15.54
C ILE A 57 -22.01 1.94 15.80
N ARG A 58 -20.78 2.22 15.38
CA ARG A 58 -20.11 3.51 15.54
C ARG A 58 -20.02 4.32 14.24
N ASP A 59 -20.75 3.89 13.19
CA ASP A 59 -20.77 4.53 11.88
C ASP A 59 -19.36 4.64 11.27
N ALA A 60 -18.56 3.59 11.47
CA ALA A 60 -17.24 3.45 10.88
C ALA A 60 -17.21 2.24 9.93
N LYS A 61 -16.28 2.22 8.99
CA LYS A 61 -16.16 1.19 7.96
C LYS A 61 -14.95 0.30 8.19
N ILE A 62 -15.01 -0.94 7.71
CA ILE A 62 -13.90 -1.90 7.72
C ILE A 62 -13.50 -2.26 6.30
N TYR A 63 -12.20 -2.10 5.99
CA TYR A 63 -11.62 -2.48 4.70
C TYR A 63 -10.63 -3.62 4.88
N LEU A 64 -10.96 -4.78 4.32
CA LEU A 64 -10.11 -5.97 4.38
C LEU A 64 -8.99 -5.88 3.34
N THR A 65 -7.75 -6.10 3.77
CA THR A 65 -6.63 -6.18 2.82
C THR A 65 -6.51 -7.58 2.24
N VAL A 66 -6.75 -7.71 0.94
CA VAL A 66 -6.48 -8.87 0.08
C VAL A 66 -5.47 -8.42 -0.97
N ASN A 67 -4.36 -7.84 -0.51
CA ASN A 67 -3.45 -7.07 -1.33
C ASN A 67 -2.06 -7.71 -1.49
N THR A 68 -2.07 -9.01 -1.65
CA THR A 68 -0.92 -9.81 -2.09
C THR A 68 -1.18 -10.43 -3.46
N LEU A 69 -0.13 -10.80 -4.18
CA LEU A 69 -0.24 -11.63 -5.37
C LEU A 69 -0.55 -13.07 -4.95
N LEU A 70 -1.50 -13.72 -5.60
CA LEU A 70 -1.96 -15.07 -5.29
C LEU A 70 -1.48 -16.06 -6.36
N LYS A 71 -1.08 -17.24 -5.90
CA LYS A 71 -0.79 -18.39 -6.77
C LYS A 71 -2.09 -19.05 -7.23
N GLU A 72 -2.02 -19.85 -8.28
CA GLU A 72 -3.19 -20.49 -8.89
C GLU A 72 -4.05 -21.27 -7.87
N ASP A 73 -3.42 -22.09 -7.02
CA ASP A 73 -4.12 -22.90 -6.01
C ASP A 73 -4.79 -22.00 -4.93
N GLU A 74 -4.14 -20.89 -4.56
CA GLU A 74 -4.66 -19.99 -3.54
C GLU A 74 -5.92 -19.25 -4.01
N ILE A 75 -5.93 -18.81 -5.27
CA ILE A 75 -7.06 -18.06 -5.83
C ILE A 75 -8.28 -18.96 -6.12
N ASN A 76 -8.03 -20.21 -6.55
CA ASN A 76 -9.08 -21.14 -6.92
C ASN A 76 -9.70 -21.84 -5.71
N GLU A 77 -8.90 -22.19 -4.68
CA GLU A 77 -9.34 -23.06 -3.60
C GLU A 77 -9.69 -22.30 -2.31
N LYS A 78 -9.11 -21.09 -2.07
CA LYS A 78 -9.18 -20.48 -0.72
C LYS A 78 -9.82 -19.10 -0.71
N LEU A 79 -9.75 -18.34 -1.79
CA LEU A 79 -10.09 -16.93 -1.79
C LEU A 79 -11.58 -16.67 -1.47
N ILE A 80 -12.47 -17.44 -2.10
CA ILE A 80 -13.92 -17.27 -1.92
C ILE A 80 -14.32 -17.60 -0.48
N ASP A 81 -13.88 -18.75 0.04
CA ASP A 81 -14.20 -19.20 1.40
C ASP A 81 -13.63 -18.25 2.46
N PHE A 82 -12.48 -17.63 2.19
CA PHE A 82 -11.89 -16.62 3.07
C PHE A 82 -12.73 -15.33 3.12
N ILE A 83 -13.27 -14.85 2.00
CA ILE A 83 -14.00 -13.57 1.95
C ILE A 83 -15.46 -13.73 2.39
N LYS A 84 -16.10 -14.87 2.08
CA LYS A 84 -17.53 -15.11 2.25
C LYS A 84 -18.06 -14.74 3.65
N PRO A 85 -17.50 -15.21 4.78
CA PRO A 85 -18.05 -14.89 6.10
C PRO A 85 -18.03 -13.38 6.40
N TYR A 86 -17.01 -12.66 5.94
CA TYR A 86 -16.90 -11.21 6.12
C TYR A 86 -17.85 -10.45 5.23
N TYR A 87 -18.05 -10.90 3.99
CA TYR A 87 -19.05 -10.34 3.08
C TYR A 87 -20.46 -10.46 3.65
N GLU A 88 -20.82 -11.63 4.18
CA GLU A 88 -22.12 -11.86 4.81
C GLU A 88 -22.31 -11.01 6.07
N ALA A 89 -21.25 -10.75 6.81
CA ALA A 89 -21.25 -9.88 7.98
C ALA A 89 -21.25 -8.36 7.64
N GLY A 90 -21.24 -7.99 6.35
CA GLY A 90 -21.35 -6.59 5.92
C GLY A 90 -20.03 -5.90 5.62
N LEU A 91 -18.94 -6.63 5.31
CA LEU A 91 -17.66 -6.03 4.94
C LEU A 91 -17.82 -4.90 3.92
N ASP A 92 -17.29 -3.71 4.22
CA ASP A 92 -17.52 -2.49 3.41
C ASP A 92 -16.72 -2.49 2.11
N ALA A 93 -15.46 -2.92 2.14
CA ALA A 93 -14.61 -3.00 0.95
C ALA A 93 -13.44 -3.96 1.12
N VAL A 94 -12.84 -4.34 -0.01
CA VAL A 94 -11.55 -5.04 -0.08
C VAL A 94 -10.51 -4.18 -0.77
N ILE A 95 -9.26 -4.22 -0.28
CA ILE A 95 -8.11 -3.55 -0.90
C ILE A 95 -7.31 -4.60 -1.66
N VAL A 96 -7.22 -4.48 -3.00
CA VAL A 96 -6.72 -5.53 -3.91
C VAL A 96 -5.52 -5.07 -4.70
N GLN A 97 -4.51 -5.94 -4.86
CA GLN A 97 -3.37 -5.76 -5.75
C GLN A 97 -3.46 -6.64 -7.00
N ASP A 98 -3.83 -7.90 -6.84
CA ASP A 98 -3.83 -8.92 -7.89
C ASP A 98 -5.04 -8.77 -8.82
N LEU A 99 -4.80 -8.69 -10.12
CA LEU A 99 -5.87 -8.58 -11.12
C LEU A 99 -6.78 -9.81 -11.13
N GLY A 100 -6.26 -11.01 -10.81
CA GLY A 100 -7.06 -12.22 -10.68
C GLY A 100 -7.99 -12.17 -9.46
N VAL A 101 -7.47 -11.69 -8.31
CA VAL A 101 -8.31 -11.43 -7.13
C VAL A 101 -9.41 -10.43 -7.45
N PHE A 102 -9.07 -9.37 -8.17
CA PHE A 102 -10.04 -8.38 -8.63
C PHE A 102 -11.15 -9.04 -9.48
N ASN A 103 -10.77 -9.88 -10.43
CA ASN A 103 -11.70 -10.62 -11.31
C ASN A 103 -12.64 -11.52 -10.50
N VAL A 104 -12.11 -12.33 -9.58
CA VAL A 104 -12.89 -13.23 -8.73
C VAL A 104 -13.87 -12.44 -7.85
N ILE A 105 -13.42 -11.38 -7.18
CA ILE A 105 -14.30 -10.59 -6.32
C ILE A 105 -15.42 -9.95 -7.12
N ARG A 106 -15.13 -9.40 -8.28
CA ARG A 106 -16.16 -8.81 -9.15
C ARG A 106 -17.20 -9.81 -9.60
N SER A 107 -16.79 -11.07 -9.81
CA SER A 107 -17.68 -12.15 -10.27
C SER A 107 -18.55 -12.75 -9.14
N PHE A 108 -17.97 -12.98 -7.96
CA PHE A 108 -18.64 -13.69 -6.86
C PHE A 108 -19.27 -12.77 -5.81
N PHE A 109 -18.77 -11.53 -5.69
CA PHE A 109 -19.21 -10.54 -4.69
C PHE A 109 -19.51 -9.20 -5.38
N PRO A 110 -20.53 -9.14 -6.29
CA PRO A 110 -20.74 -7.98 -7.17
C PRO A 110 -21.01 -6.67 -6.43
N ASP A 111 -21.58 -6.73 -5.22
CA ASP A 111 -21.90 -5.57 -4.39
C ASP A 111 -20.75 -5.16 -3.44
N LEU A 112 -19.65 -5.91 -3.42
CA LEU A 112 -18.51 -5.58 -2.59
C LEU A 112 -17.63 -4.54 -3.27
N ASN A 113 -17.37 -3.43 -2.56
CA ASN A 113 -16.50 -2.40 -3.08
C ASN A 113 -15.05 -2.89 -3.21
N ILE A 114 -14.40 -2.54 -4.32
CA ILE A 114 -13.00 -2.85 -4.56
C ILE A 114 -12.19 -1.56 -4.57
N HIS A 115 -11.22 -1.47 -3.65
CA HIS A 115 -10.22 -0.40 -3.63
C HIS A 115 -8.93 -0.92 -4.25
N ALA A 116 -8.52 -0.33 -5.37
CA ALA A 116 -7.27 -0.69 -6.02
C ALA A 116 -6.09 -0.25 -5.16
N SER A 117 -5.28 -1.22 -4.70
CA SER A 117 -4.15 -0.98 -3.80
C SER A 117 -3.10 -0.07 -4.44
N THR A 118 -2.36 0.68 -3.60
CA THR A 118 -1.15 1.40 -4.04
C THR A 118 -0.11 0.47 -4.71
N GLN A 119 -0.17 -0.83 -4.45
CA GLN A 119 0.69 -1.84 -5.07
C GLN A 119 0.33 -2.14 -6.52
N MET A 120 -0.84 -1.70 -7.01
CA MET A 120 -1.17 -1.69 -8.45
C MET A 120 -0.47 -0.56 -9.21
N THR A 121 0.26 0.30 -8.52
CA THR A 121 1.10 1.37 -9.09
C THR A 121 0.31 2.33 -10.00
N VAL A 122 -0.81 2.85 -9.51
CA VAL A 122 -1.63 3.83 -10.25
C VAL A 122 -0.91 5.18 -10.24
N THR A 123 -0.46 5.62 -11.40
CA THR A 123 0.40 6.81 -11.57
C THR A 123 -0.19 7.89 -12.46
N GLY A 124 -1.38 7.68 -13.00
CA GLY A 124 -2.05 8.65 -13.88
C GLY A 124 -3.50 8.31 -14.19
N SER A 125 -4.11 9.15 -15.01
CA SER A 125 -5.54 9.10 -15.34
C SER A 125 -5.93 7.89 -16.20
N ASN A 126 -5.01 7.37 -17.04
CA ASN A 126 -5.33 6.23 -17.87
C ASN A 126 -5.46 4.94 -17.05
N GLY A 127 -4.51 4.69 -16.14
CA GLY A 127 -4.60 3.55 -15.21
C GLY A 127 -5.80 3.65 -14.28
N ALA A 128 -6.08 4.84 -13.77
CA ALA A 128 -7.26 5.09 -12.94
C ALA A 128 -8.58 4.79 -13.68
N ARG A 129 -8.69 5.22 -14.95
CA ARG A 129 -9.87 4.97 -15.80
C ARG A 129 -10.06 3.48 -16.07
N ILE A 130 -9.00 2.77 -16.43
CA ILE A 130 -9.05 1.31 -16.61
C ILE A 130 -9.62 0.63 -15.37
N LEU A 131 -9.11 0.94 -14.18
CA LEU A 131 -9.57 0.31 -12.94
C LEU A 131 -11.03 0.67 -12.62
N LYS A 132 -11.44 1.93 -12.85
CA LYS A 132 -12.85 2.34 -12.75
C LYS A 132 -13.74 1.52 -13.69
N ASP A 133 -13.37 1.42 -14.96
CA ASP A 133 -14.14 0.72 -16.00
C ASP A 133 -14.22 -0.80 -15.73
N MET A 134 -13.27 -1.33 -14.96
CA MET A 134 -13.30 -2.70 -14.47
C MET A 134 -14.10 -2.85 -13.16
N GLY A 135 -14.54 -1.76 -12.55
CA GLY A 135 -15.43 -1.75 -11.39
C GLY A 135 -14.76 -1.44 -10.05
N ALA A 136 -13.56 -0.85 -10.03
CA ALA A 136 -13.02 -0.27 -8.80
C ALA A 136 -13.87 0.92 -8.36
N SER A 137 -14.23 0.99 -7.08
CA SER A 137 -14.89 2.15 -6.47
C SER A 137 -13.89 3.21 -6.03
N ARG A 138 -12.64 2.82 -5.75
CA ARG A 138 -11.58 3.69 -5.25
C ARG A 138 -10.22 3.26 -5.78
N ILE A 139 -9.33 4.22 -6.00
CA ILE A 139 -7.91 3.98 -6.24
C ILE A 139 -7.06 4.53 -5.09
N VAL A 140 -6.05 3.75 -4.67
CA VAL A 140 -4.98 4.25 -3.82
C VAL A 140 -3.82 4.65 -4.72
N THR A 141 -3.60 5.95 -4.85
CA THR A 141 -2.53 6.47 -5.72
C THR A 141 -1.14 5.99 -5.31
N ALA A 142 -0.22 5.91 -6.27
CA ALA A 142 1.19 5.75 -5.95
C ALA A 142 1.64 6.90 -5.04
N ARG A 143 2.46 6.59 -4.01
CA ARG A 143 2.93 7.57 -3.02
C ARG A 143 3.85 8.63 -3.62
N GLU A 144 4.34 8.39 -4.83
CA GLU A 144 5.29 9.17 -5.58
C GLU A 144 4.65 10.32 -6.36
N LEU A 145 3.32 10.43 -6.36
CA LEU A 145 2.60 11.50 -7.06
C LEU A 145 2.63 12.83 -6.29
N THR A 146 2.72 13.92 -7.04
CA THR A 146 2.51 15.28 -6.52
C THR A 146 1.03 15.60 -6.38
N SER A 147 0.68 16.60 -5.55
CA SER A 147 -0.72 17.07 -5.44
C SER A 147 -1.29 17.51 -6.80
N SER A 148 -0.46 18.07 -7.69
CA SER A 148 -0.91 18.45 -9.03
C SER A 148 -1.21 17.25 -9.94
N GLU A 149 -0.44 16.15 -9.86
CA GLU A 149 -0.72 14.91 -10.59
C GLU A 149 -2.00 14.23 -10.07
N ILE A 150 -2.21 14.24 -8.76
CA ILE A 150 -3.46 13.72 -8.14
C ILE A 150 -4.67 14.56 -8.58
N ARG A 151 -4.54 15.88 -8.60
CA ARG A 151 -5.57 16.79 -9.12
C ARG A 151 -5.94 16.44 -10.57
N GLN A 152 -4.96 16.22 -11.43
CA GLN A 152 -5.24 15.85 -12.82
C GLN A 152 -5.98 14.51 -12.93
N ILE A 153 -5.67 13.53 -12.06
CA ILE A 153 -6.42 12.27 -12.00
C ILE A 153 -7.87 12.55 -11.59
N HIS A 154 -8.08 13.34 -10.53
CA HIS A 154 -9.40 13.70 -10.02
C HIS A 154 -10.26 14.40 -11.08
N ASP A 155 -9.66 15.36 -11.79
CA ASP A 155 -10.38 16.17 -12.80
C ASP A 155 -10.74 15.34 -14.06
N ASN A 156 -9.97 14.28 -14.36
CA ASN A 156 -10.16 13.45 -15.55
C ASN A 156 -10.95 12.17 -15.33
N VAL A 157 -11.04 11.68 -14.07
CA VAL A 157 -11.66 10.40 -13.74
C VAL A 157 -12.52 10.53 -12.49
N ASP A 158 -13.82 10.36 -12.64
CA ASP A 158 -14.76 10.37 -11.52
C ASP A 158 -14.68 9.06 -10.73
N ILE A 159 -13.70 8.95 -9.84
CA ILE A 159 -13.44 7.83 -8.94
C ILE A 159 -12.94 8.36 -7.60
N GLU A 160 -13.25 7.67 -6.50
CA GLU A 160 -12.69 8.05 -5.20
C GLU A 160 -11.17 7.88 -5.19
N ILE A 161 -10.48 8.89 -4.66
CA ILE A 161 -9.02 8.87 -4.51
C ILE A 161 -8.65 8.75 -3.04
N GLU A 162 -7.81 7.77 -2.75
CA GLU A 162 -7.16 7.56 -1.46
C GLU A 162 -5.66 7.83 -1.59
N ALA A 163 -5.08 8.54 -0.62
CA ALA A 163 -3.65 8.79 -0.58
C ALA A 163 -3.07 8.60 0.83
N PHE A 164 -1.85 8.08 0.92
CA PHE A 164 -1.13 8.04 2.20
C PHE A 164 -0.72 9.44 2.63
N VAL A 165 -0.96 9.77 3.91
CA VAL A 165 -0.66 11.09 4.48
C VAL A 165 0.30 11.03 5.66
N HIS A 166 0.48 9.86 6.29
CA HIS A 166 1.38 9.68 7.43
C HIS A 166 2.06 8.32 7.45
N GLY A 167 3.28 8.30 8.01
CA GLY A 167 4.01 7.08 8.32
C GLY A 167 5.10 6.72 7.31
N ALA A 168 5.47 5.44 7.27
CA ALA A 168 6.62 4.97 6.52
C ALA A 168 6.46 5.15 4.99
N LEU A 169 7.47 5.75 4.35
CA LEU A 169 7.61 5.74 2.90
C LEU A 169 8.40 4.52 2.43
N CYS A 170 7.98 3.98 1.29
CA CYS A 170 8.78 3.02 0.53
C CYS A 170 9.81 3.79 -0.33
N TYR A 171 10.99 3.20 -0.54
CA TYR A 171 11.99 3.76 -1.46
C TYR A 171 11.61 3.53 -2.93
N CYS A 172 10.99 2.39 -3.20
CA CYS A 172 10.52 1.93 -4.50
C CYS A 172 9.04 2.28 -4.69
N TYR A 173 8.58 2.45 -5.92
CA TYR A 173 7.14 2.39 -6.21
C TYR A 173 6.54 1.13 -5.59
N SER A 174 5.45 1.29 -4.84
CA SER A 174 4.80 0.16 -4.19
C SER A 174 4.31 -0.84 -5.25
N GLY A 175 4.59 -2.12 -5.05
CA GLY A 175 4.33 -3.17 -6.04
C GLY A 175 5.52 -3.46 -6.97
N GLN A 176 6.46 -2.53 -7.15
CA GLN A 176 7.58 -2.66 -8.13
C GLN A 176 8.92 -3.06 -7.47
N CYS A 177 8.90 -3.67 -6.27
CA CYS A 177 10.11 -4.04 -5.54
C CYS A 177 10.28 -5.56 -5.40
N LEU A 178 11.31 -6.11 -6.02
CA LEU A 178 11.72 -7.52 -5.93
C LEU A 178 13.01 -7.71 -5.09
N LEU A 179 13.59 -6.63 -4.53
CA LEU A 179 14.90 -6.71 -3.85
C LEU A 179 14.90 -7.68 -2.66
N SER A 180 13.83 -7.70 -1.88
CA SER A 180 13.69 -8.60 -0.72
C SER A 180 13.49 -10.06 -1.15
N SER A 181 12.75 -10.27 -2.22
CA SER A 181 12.51 -11.57 -2.85
C SER A 181 13.81 -12.15 -3.40
N MET A 182 14.50 -11.44 -4.30
CA MET A 182 15.73 -11.91 -4.93
C MET A 182 16.90 -12.11 -3.96
N ASN A 183 16.87 -11.48 -2.78
CA ASN A 183 17.92 -11.60 -1.76
C ASN A 183 17.67 -12.61 -0.66
N GLY A 184 16.45 -13.11 -0.50
CA GLY A 184 16.11 -13.95 0.64
C GLY A 184 14.74 -14.61 0.57
N ASN A 185 14.20 -14.83 -0.62
CA ASN A 185 12.92 -15.51 -0.91
C ASN A 185 11.69 -14.91 -0.21
N ARG A 186 11.81 -13.67 0.32
CA ARG A 186 10.74 -12.96 1.05
C ARG A 186 10.11 -11.92 0.16
N SER A 187 9.05 -12.28 -0.55
CA SER A 187 8.39 -11.38 -1.48
C SER A 187 7.66 -10.23 -0.75
N GLY A 188 7.98 -8.98 -1.16
CA GLY A 188 7.24 -7.79 -0.71
C GLY A 188 5.79 -7.78 -1.21
N ASN A 189 5.55 -8.35 -2.39
CA ASN A 189 4.22 -8.48 -2.99
C ASN A 189 3.38 -9.62 -2.39
N ARG A 190 4.00 -10.42 -1.49
CA ARG A 190 3.32 -11.44 -0.68
C ARG A 190 3.35 -11.11 0.82
N GLY A 191 3.57 -9.84 1.15
CA GLY A 191 3.51 -9.34 2.53
C GLY A 191 4.74 -9.63 3.39
N ARG A 192 5.82 -10.19 2.83
CA ARG A 192 6.99 -10.67 3.59
C ARG A 192 8.26 -9.84 3.41
N CYS A 193 8.11 -8.55 3.03
CA CYS A 193 9.23 -7.64 2.80
C CYS A 193 10.22 -7.63 3.97
N ALA A 194 11.51 -7.91 3.70
CA ALA A 194 12.59 -7.84 4.69
C ALA A 194 13.12 -6.42 4.94
N GLN A 195 12.49 -5.39 4.35
CA GLN A 195 12.94 -3.99 4.42
C GLN A 195 14.39 -3.79 3.94
N SER A 196 14.77 -4.44 2.83
CA SER A 196 16.12 -4.36 2.26
C SER A 196 16.57 -2.92 1.98
N CYS A 197 15.66 -1.97 1.70
CA CYS A 197 15.99 -0.55 1.58
C CYS A 197 16.45 0.11 2.91
N ARG A 198 16.30 -0.56 4.06
CA ARG A 198 16.72 -0.11 5.39
C ARG A 198 18.02 -0.77 5.87
N MET A 199 18.74 -1.48 4.96
CA MET A 199 20.03 -2.09 5.26
C MET A 199 21.18 -1.12 4.98
N MET A 200 22.40 -1.51 5.39
CA MET A 200 23.61 -0.67 5.22
C MET A 200 24.21 -0.87 3.84
N TYR A 201 24.45 0.25 3.15
CA TYR A 201 25.07 0.26 1.83
C TYR A 201 26.16 1.32 1.71
N ASP A 202 27.18 1.02 0.89
CA ASP A 202 28.11 1.99 0.35
C ASP A 202 27.65 2.40 -1.05
N VAL A 203 27.85 3.67 -1.37
CA VAL A 203 27.48 4.26 -2.66
C VAL A 203 28.73 4.68 -3.40
N TYR A 204 28.86 4.20 -4.65
CA TYR A 204 29.99 4.51 -5.51
C TYR A 204 29.53 5.22 -6.78
N ASN A 205 30.19 6.32 -7.11
CA ASN A 205 30.10 6.95 -8.42
C ASN A 205 31.38 6.65 -9.18
N ARG A 206 31.31 5.80 -10.20
CA ARG A 206 32.47 5.09 -10.77
C ARG A 206 33.20 4.35 -9.62
N ASP A 207 34.51 4.54 -9.44
CA ASP A 207 35.32 3.85 -8.42
C ASP A 207 35.40 4.63 -7.08
N ARG A 208 34.77 5.81 -6.99
CA ARG A 208 34.83 6.66 -5.80
C ARG A 208 33.61 6.46 -4.91
N GLN A 209 33.84 6.10 -3.65
CA GLN A 209 32.77 6.11 -2.63
C GLN A 209 32.34 7.55 -2.34
N VAL A 210 31.01 7.80 -2.31
CA VAL A 210 30.43 9.14 -2.18
C VAL A 210 29.71 9.38 -0.86
N ASN A 211 29.21 8.33 -0.20
CA ASN A 211 28.62 8.45 1.12
C ASN A 211 29.71 8.58 2.21
N LYS A 212 29.48 9.49 3.18
CA LYS A 212 30.41 9.76 4.27
C LYS A 212 30.37 8.67 5.33
N THR A 213 31.38 8.64 6.19
CA THR A 213 31.36 7.83 7.42
C THR A 213 30.09 8.16 8.23
N GLY A 214 29.34 7.13 8.65
CA GLY A 214 28.04 7.29 9.33
C GLY A 214 26.82 7.38 8.42
N GLU A 215 26.96 7.68 7.13
CA GLU A 215 25.86 7.70 6.17
C GLU A 215 25.66 6.32 5.53
N CYS A 216 25.15 5.37 6.31
CA CYS A 216 25.11 3.96 5.92
C CYS A 216 23.79 3.50 5.26
N TYR A 217 22.75 4.35 5.30
CA TYR A 217 21.38 3.97 4.88
C TYR A 217 20.88 4.83 3.71
N PRO A 218 21.53 4.81 2.53
CA PRO A 218 21.23 5.68 1.40
C PRO A 218 19.84 5.48 0.80
N LEU A 219 19.21 4.33 1.05
CA LEU A 219 17.89 3.97 0.56
C LEU A 219 16.79 4.12 1.64
N SER A 220 17.11 4.76 2.80
CA SER A 220 16.16 4.89 3.91
C SER A 220 15.44 6.24 3.89
N PRO A 221 14.16 6.33 3.43
CA PRO A 221 13.38 7.56 3.50
C PRO A 221 13.00 7.90 4.95
N LYS A 222 12.82 9.20 5.23
CA LYS A 222 12.12 9.70 6.42
C LYS A 222 10.65 9.22 6.41
N ASP A 223 10.00 9.29 7.57
CA ASP A 223 8.55 9.08 7.61
C ASP A 223 7.82 10.31 7.05
N MET A 224 6.68 10.07 6.43
CA MET A 224 5.81 11.12 5.91
C MET A 224 4.95 11.72 7.02
N CYS A 225 4.74 13.03 6.97
CA CYS A 225 3.73 13.75 7.74
C CYS A 225 3.20 14.90 6.86
N ALA A 226 1.98 14.75 6.37
CA ALA A 226 1.39 15.68 5.42
C ALA A 226 0.62 16.84 6.10
N LEU A 227 0.68 17.02 7.42
CA LEU A 227 -0.12 18.03 8.13
C LEU A 227 0.01 19.43 7.52
N TYR A 228 1.24 19.88 7.21
CA TYR A 228 1.45 21.22 6.65
C TYR A 228 0.92 21.39 5.20
N VAL A 229 0.74 20.28 4.48
CA VAL A 229 0.25 20.28 3.10
C VAL A 229 -1.13 19.61 2.97
N LEU A 230 -1.78 19.32 4.10
CA LEU A 230 -3.07 18.63 4.13
C LEU A 230 -4.15 19.34 3.32
N PRO A 231 -4.28 20.70 3.38
CA PRO A 231 -5.19 21.43 2.51
C PRO A 231 -4.93 21.20 1.02
N ASP A 232 -3.65 21.14 0.60
CA ASP A 232 -3.29 20.89 -0.81
C ASP A 232 -3.67 19.48 -1.26
N VAL A 233 -3.55 18.51 -0.35
CA VAL A 233 -3.93 17.10 -0.59
C VAL A 233 -5.44 16.97 -0.73
N ILE A 234 -6.21 17.57 0.18
CA ILE A 234 -7.68 17.57 0.14
C ILE A 234 -8.20 18.31 -1.11
N ASP A 235 -7.66 19.50 -1.38
CA ASP A 235 -8.02 20.28 -2.55
C ASP A 235 -7.66 19.58 -3.87
N ALA A 236 -6.63 18.73 -3.88
CA ALA A 236 -6.30 17.89 -5.03
C ALA A 236 -7.36 16.81 -5.32
N GLY A 237 -8.39 16.68 -4.49
CA GLY A 237 -9.48 15.73 -4.68
C GLY A 237 -9.30 14.40 -3.94
N VAL A 238 -8.37 14.34 -2.99
CA VAL A 238 -8.22 13.14 -2.13
C VAL A 238 -9.42 13.09 -1.17
N TYR A 239 -10.18 12.01 -1.26
CA TYR A 239 -11.31 11.72 -0.39
C TYR A 239 -10.87 11.01 0.90
N SER A 240 -9.97 10.03 0.80
CA SER A 240 -9.54 9.19 1.92
C SER A 240 -8.07 9.42 2.27
N LEU A 241 -7.82 9.83 3.50
CA LEU A 241 -6.51 10.14 4.07
C LEU A 241 -5.99 8.93 4.84
N LYS A 242 -5.09 8.17 4.22
CA LYS A 242 -4.60 6.89 4.78
C LYS A 242 -3.36 7.06 5.64
N ILE A 243 -3.43 6.53 6.85
CA ILE A 243 -2.30 6.44 7.78
C ILE A 243 -1.61 5.09 7.64
N GLU A 244 -0.30 5.04 7.34
CA GLU A 244 0.48 3.79 7.32
C GLU A 244 0.85 3.38 8.75
N GLY A 245 0.63 2.10 9.12
CA GLY A 245 1.00 1.69 10.47
C GLY A 245 0.45 0.35 10.99
N ARG A 246 0.05 -0.61 10.14
CA ARG A 246 -0.53 -1.89 10.57
C ARG A 246 0.33 -2.71 11.56
N MET A 247 1.65 -2.53 11.54
CA MET A 247 2.59 -3.19 12.47
C MET A 247 2.93 -2.31 13.69
N LYS A 248 2.21 -1.23 13.92
CA LYS A 248 2.44 -0.29 15.01
C LYS A 248 1.51 -0.58 16.19
N ASN A 249 1.91 -0.12 17.38
CA ASN A 249 1.12 -0.26 18.60
C ASN A 249 -0.04 0.75 18.66
N VAL A 250 -0.89 0.60 19.68
CA VAL A 250 -2.07 1.42 19.91
C VAL A 250 -1.73 2.91 20.06
N THR A 251 -0.63 3.24 20.73
CA THR A 251 -0.18 4.64 20.93
C THR A 251 0.07 5.33 19.58
N TYR A 252 0.70 4.62 18.66
CA TYR A 252 0.91 5.13 17.30
C TYR A 252 -0.41 5.25 16.54
N ALA A 253 -1.15 4.15 16.44
CA ALA A 253 -2.33 4.10 15.58
C ALA A 253 -3.39 5.12 16.02
N ALA A 254 -3.81 5.08 17.30
CA ALA A 254 -4.84 5.98 17.81
C ALA A 254 -4.33 7.43 17.98
N GLY A 255 -3.09 7.62 18.45
CA GLY A 255 -2.53 8.97 18.62
C GLY A 255 -2.38 9.72 17.30
N VAL A 256 -1.89 9.05 16.24
CA VAL A 256 -1.81 9.67 14.91
C VAL A 256 -3.21 9.93 14.35
N THR A 257 -4.14 8.98 14.45
CA THR A 257 -5.52 9.12 13.97
C THR A 257 -6.20 10.33 14.60
N ASN A 258 -6.11 10.48 15.92
CA ASN A 258 -6.72 11.59 16.64
C ASN A 258 -6.18 12.97 16.19
N ILE A 259 -4.87 13.08 15.95
CA ILE A 259 -4.28 14.32 15.45
C ILE A 259 -4.77 14.60 14.02
N TYR A 260 -4.80 13.60 13.11
CA TYR A 260 -5.32 13.82 11.76
C TYR A 260 -6.82 14.17 11.76
N ARG A 261 -7.63 13.55 12.61
CA ARG A 261 -9.04 13.90 12.77
C ARG A 261 -9.21 15.38 13.16
N LYS A 262 -8.46 15.84 14.16
CA LYS A 262 -8.44 17.25 14.57
C LYS A 262 -8.19 18.20 13.38
N TYR A 263 -7.22 17.90 12.54
CA TYR A 263 -6.84 18.77 11.43
C TYR A 263 -7.80 18.68 10.23
N VAL A 264 -8.40 17.51 10.00
CA VAL A 264 -9.47 17.37 9.02
C VAL A 264 -10.70 18.17 9.45
N ASP A 265 -11.11 18.06 10.71
CA ASP A 265 -12.24 18.82 11.25
C ASP A 265 -11.98 20.33 11.18
N MET A 266 -10.79 20.77 11.57
CA MET A 266 -10.38 22.18 11.45
C MET A 266 -10.48 22.68 10.00
N TYR A 267 -10.02 21.88 9.02
CA TYR A 267 -10.10 22.24 7.61
C TYR A 267 -11.55 22.31 7.11
N LEU A 268 -12.39 21.34 7.50
CA LEU A 268 -13.80 21.30 7.11
C LEU A 268 -14.60 22.45 7.72
N GLU A 269 -14.29 22.84 8.98
CA GLU A 269 -14.98 23.90 9.71
C GLU A 269 -14.52 25.28 9.27
N LYS A 270 -13.19 25.52 9.17
CA LYS A 270 -12.60 26.86 9.00
C LYS A 270 -12.07 27.13 7.59
N GLY A 271 -12.02 26.11 6.74
CA GLY A 271 -11.43 26.19 5.41
C GLY A 271 -9.91 26.41 5.43
N ARG A 272 -9.34 26.62 4.25
CA ARG A 272 -7.90 26.84 4.08
C ARG A 272 -7.37 28.06 4.86
N SER A 273 -8.13 29.14 4.94
CA SER A 273 -7.70 30.38 5.60
C SER A 273 -7.62 30.28 7.12
N GLY A 274 -8.37 29.37 7.73
CA GLY A 274 -8.34 29.12 9.16
C GLY A 274 -7.57 27.87 9.57
N TYR A 275 -6.88 27.23 8.63
CA TYR A 275 -6.08 26.04 8.88
C TYR A 275 -4.68 26.40 9.36
N GLU A 276 -4.35 26.04 10.59
CA GLU A 276 -3.04 26.29 11.19
C GLU A 276 -2.56 25.05 11.96
N VAL A 277 -1.32 24.64 11.68
CA VAL A 277 -0.72 23.47 12.33
C VAL A 277 0.01 23.88 13.60
N ASP A 278 -0.45 23.36 14.74
CA ASP A 278 0.23 23.51 16.02
C ASP A 278 1.55 22.72 16.01
N ARG A 279 2.64 23.42 16.27
CA ARG A 279 3.96 22.83 16.38
C ARG A 279 4.03 21.71 17.44
N GLN A 280 3.28 21.82 18.53
CA GLN A 280 3.26 20.82 19.58
C GLN A 280 2.70 19.48 19.07
N ASP A 281 1.69 19.51 18.21
CA ASP A 281 1.14 18.28 17.61
C ASP A 281 2.15 17.58 16.70
N VAL A 282 2.91 18.35 15.93
CA VAL A 282 4.01 17.79 15.11
C VAL A 282 5.10 17.19 16.00
N GLU A 283 5.45 17.85 17.11
CA GLU A 283 6.39 17.32 18.09
C GLU A 283 5.86 16.05 18.79
N ASN A 284 4.57 15.99 19.09
CA ASN A 284 3.91 14.79 19.62
C ASN A 284 3.98 13.63 18.62
N LEU A 285 3.73 13.87 17.34
CA LEU A 285 3.90 12.87 16.28
C LEU A 285 5.35 12.38 16.17
N MET A 286 6.34 13.29 16.32
CA MET A 286 7.75 12.92 16.34
C MET A 286 8.12 12.06 17.57
N ASP A 287 7.54 12.33 18.73
CA ASP A 287 7.71 11.52 19.93
C ASP A 287 7.07 10.13 19.78
N ILE A 288 5.92 10.05 19.09
CA ILE A 288 5.27 8.78 18.82
C ILE A 288 6.15 7.92 17.89
N TYR A 289 6.57 8.47 16.74
CA TYR A 289 7.48 7.77 15.84
C TYR A 289 8.00 8.66 14.70
N ASN A 290 9.32 8.66 14.48
CA ASN A 290 9.94 9.27 13.30
C ASN A 290 11.28 8.62 12.97
N ARG A 291 11.69 8.67 11.67
CA ARG A 291 13.02 8.29 11.18
C ARG A 291 13.76 9.53 10.70
N GLY A 292 14.43 10.23 11.61
CA GLY A 292 15.21 11.42 11.28
C GLY A 292 14.39 12.66 10.94
N GLY A 293 13.21 12.79 11.55
CA GLY A 293 12.22 13.81 11.28
C GLY A 293 11.19 13.39 10.24
N PHE A 294 10.43 14.36 9.73
CA PHE A 294 9.37 14.15 8.76
C PHE A 294 9.68 14.75 7.38
N THR A 295 8.96 14.27 6.39
CA THR A 295 8.84 14.84 5.06
C THR A 295 7.37 14.93 4.68
N ASP A 296 6.99 15.93 3.87
CA ASP A 296 5.67 16.04 3.24
C ASP A 296 5.43 15.02 2.09
N GLY A 297 6.31 14.03 1.97
CA GLY A 297 6.27 13.07 0.89
C GLY A 297 6.60 13.71 -0.46
N TYR A 298 5.95 13.22 -1.50
CA TYR A 298 6.13 13.75 -2.85
C TYR A 298 5.09 14.83 -3.22
N PHE A 299 4.16 15.18 -2.35
CA PHE A 299 3.09 16.12 -2.65
C PHE A 299 3.59 17.46 -3.19
N THR A 300 4.74 17.94 -2.70
CA THR A 300 5.40 19.17 -3.15
C THR A 300 6.46 18.95 -4.23
N GLY A 301 6.63 17.73 -4.74
CA GLY A 301 7.63 17.38 -5.75
C GLY A 301 9.05 17.25 -5.24
N LYS A 302 9.30 17.29 -3.93
CA LYS A 302 10.62 17.11 -3.32
C LYS A 302 11.18 15.71 -3.61
N LYS A 303 12.51 15.64 -3.74
CA LYS A 303 13.28 14.39 -3.97
C LYS A 303 14.71 14.54 -3.44
N GLY A 304 15.36 13.41 -3.21
CA GLY A 304 16.78 13.37 -2.82
C GLY A 304 16.98 13.58 -1.34
N ARG A 305 18.04 14.31 -0.93
CA ARG A 305 18.51 14.40 0.47
C ARG A 305 17.44 14.81 1.48
N ASP A 306 16.56 15.74 1.13
CA ASP A 306 15.53 16.25 2.04
C ASP A 306 14.54 15.19 2.50
N MET A 307 14.29 14.19 1.64
CA MET A 307 13.39 13.07 1.95
C MET A 307 14.11 11.88 2.59
N MET A 308 15.45 11.85 2.61
CA MET A 308 16.22 10.70 3.06
C MET A 308 16.80 10.92 4.44
N TRP A 309 16.89 9.84 5.25
CA TRP A 309 17.64 9.79 6.48
C TRP A 309 18.68 8.68 6.41
N VAL A 310 19.90 9.07 6.11
CA VAL A 310 20.97 8.13 5.73
C VAL A 310 21.80 7.61 6.92
N GLU A 311 21.53 8.09 8.16
CA GLU A 311 22.34 7.77 9.33
C GLU A 311 21.84 6.54 10.09
N ARG A 312 20.49 6.36 10.15
CA ARG A 312 19.88 5.20 10.82
C ARG A 312 18.49 4.89 10.26
N PRO A 313 18.03 3.60 10.31
CA PRO A 313 16.75 3.22 9.70
C PRO A 313 15.58 3.20 10.70
N ASN A 314 15.85 3.36 12.01
CA ASN A 314 14.89 3.16 13.08
C ASN A 314 14.37 4.48 13.64
N HIS A 315 13.44 4.36 14.61
CA HIS A 315 12.93 5.49 15.39
C HIS A 315 14.07 6.30 16.02
N MET A 316 14.01 7.61 15.82
CA MET A 316 15.01 8.53 16.37
C MET A 316 14.53 9.21 17.66
N GLY A 317 13.23 9.41 17.81
CA GLY A 317 12.66 10.20 18.89
C GLY A 317 12.88 11.69 18.71
N THR A 318 12.78 12.44 19.81
CA THR A 318 12.98 13.88 19.84
C THR A 318 14.11 14.27 20.81
N LYS A 319 14.84 15.37 20.51
CA LYS A 319 15.87 15.90 21.40
C LYS A 319 15.23 16.30 22.73
N ALA A 320 15.67 15.72 23.85
CA ALA A 320 15.00 15.91 25.13
C ALA A 320 15.94 16.25 26.29
N LEU A 321 17.16 15.74 26.29
CA LEU A 321 18.12 15.96 27.38
C LEU A 321 19.47 16.42 26.83
N GLN A 322 20.15 17.33 27.56
CA GLN A 322 21.55 17.69 27.33
C GLN A 322 22.39 17.31 28.54
N VAL A 323 23.49 16.65 28.32
CA VAL A 323 24.46 16.32 29.36
C VAL A 323 25.21 17.57 29.79
N ILE A 324 25.12 17.94 31.08
CA ILE A 324 25.86 19.06 31.66
C ILE A 324 27.23 18.57 32.22
N SER A 325 27.16 17.43 32.94
CA SER A 325 28.35 16.80 33.48
C SER A 325 28.16 15.32 33.69
N ASN A 326 29.25 14.55 33.70
CA ASN A 326 29.25 13.13 34.07
C ASN A 326 30.47 12.88 34.95
N VAL A 327 30.23 12.66 36.23
CA VAL A 327 31.28 12.35 37.22
C VAL A 327 31.06 10.97 37.75
N ASN A 328 31.86 10.01 37.32
CA ASN A 328 31.81 8.61 37.79
C ASN A 328 30.41 7.92 37.63
N GLY A 329 29.68 8.27 36.56
CA GLY A 329 28.32 7.72 36.32
C GLY A 329 27.21 8.53 37.00
N LYS A 330 27.52 9.55 37.77
CA LYS A 330 26.57 10.54 38.26
C LYS A 330 26.44 11.62 37.17
N VAL A 331 25.40 11.48 36.33
CA VAL A 331 25.19 12.35 35.17
C VAL A 331 24.18 13.42 35.50
N THR A 332 24.57 14.69 35.29
CA THR A 332 23.66 15.84 35.38
C THR A 332 23.12 16.15 34.01
N PHE A 333 21.81 16.13 33.85
CA PHE A 333 21.09 16.48 32.64
C PHE A 333 20.40 17.84 32.78
N LYS A 334 20.33 18.58 31.68
CA LYS A 334 19.38 19.68 31.48
C LYS A 334 18.23 19.18 30.61
N ALA A 335 17.00 19.35 31.07
CA ALA A 335 15.81 19.10 30.28
C ALA A 335 15.65 20.16 29.16
N LEU A 336 15.59 19.74 27.92
CA LEU A 336 15.34 20.61 26.76
C LEU A 336 13.85 20.77 26.48
N ARG A 337 13.00 19.98 27.10
CA ARG A 337 11.54 19.96 27.08
C ARG A 337 10.99 19.32 28.34
N ASP A 338 9.68 19.36 28.51
CA ASP A 338 9.04 18.72 29.67
C ASP A 338 9.27 17.20 29.63
N ILE A 339 9.72 16.68 30.75
CA ILE A 339 10.01 15.28 30.97
C ILE A 339 9.00 14.73 31.98
N TYR A 340 8.50 13.54 31.71
CA TYR A 340 7.53 12.85 32.54
C TYR A 340 8.13 11.57 33.15
N PRO A 341 7.63 11.08 34.29
CA PRO A 341 8.04 9.79 34.83
C PRO A 341 7.87 8.68 33.78
N GLN A 342 8.87 7.80 33.70
CA GLN A 342 8.94 6.69 32.74
C GLN A 342 9.13 7.10 31.25
N ASP A 343 9.41 8.39 30.94
CA ASP A 343 9.95 8.72 29.64
C ASP A 343 11.25 7.98 29.39
N VAL A 344 11.47 7.43 28.20
CA VAL A 344 12.65 6.64 27.84
C VAL A 344 13.59 7.44 26.96
N PHE A 345 14.87 7.44 27.32
CA PHE A 345 15.95 8.12 26.62
C PHE A 345 16.99 7.16 26.10
N GLU A 346 17.34 7.26 24.85
CA GLU A 346 18.35 6.44 24.20
C GLU A 346 19.76 6.97 24.53
N ILE A 347 20.63 6.08 25.02
CA ILE A 347 22.04 6.33 25.22
C ILE A 347 22.82 5.96 23.95
N ASP A 348 22.57 4.74 23.43
CA ASP A 348 23.08 4.23 22.16
C ASP A 348 22.09 3.19 21.58
N SER A 349 22.48 2.47 20.53
CA SER A 349 21.60 1.49 19.87
C SER A 349 21.04 0.40 20.79
N ASP A 350 21.76 0.07 21.88
CA ASP A 350 21.47 -1.08 22.73
C ASP A 350 21.08 -0.68 24.16
N ASN A 351 21.31 0.59 24.51
CA ASN A 351 21.16 1.06 25.90
C ASN A 351 20.25 2.28 25.99
N SER A 352 19.36 2.26 26.96
CA SER A 352 18.45 3.35 27.30
C SER A 352 18.23 3.43 28.79
N PHE A 353 17.65 4.54 29.27
CA PHE A 353 17.19 4.66 30.66
C PHE A 353 15.84 5.38 30.71
N SER A 354 15.11 5.20 31.82
CA SER A 354 13.82 5.87 32.05
C SER A 354 13.94 6.97 33.10
N SER A 355 13.16 8.06 32.92
CA SER A 355 13.04 9.10 33.94
C SER A 355 12.34 8.60 35.19
N GLY A 356 12.91 8.91 36.37
CA GLY A 356 12.27 8.66 37.66
C GLY A 356 11.33 9.78 38.12
N GLY A 357 11.34 10.95 37.49
CA GLY A 357 10.62 12.14 37.95
C GLY A 357 10.05 12.97 36.82
N ARG A 358 9.32 14.04 37.22
CA ARG A 358 8.81 15.08 36.32
C ARG A 358 9.72 16.29 36.39
N TYR A 359 10.16 16.79 35.22
CA TYR A 359 11.02 17.96 35.10
C TYR A 359 10.50 18.86 33.99
N ARG A 360 10.50 20.17 34.21
CA ARG A 360 10.12 21.17 33.19
C ARG A 360 11.27 21.46 32.26
N SER A 361 10.98 21.97 31.09
CA SER A 361 11.99 22.50 30.18
C SER A 361 12.88 23.54 30.90
N GLY A 362 14.21 23.35 30.82
CA GLY A 362 15.20 24.17 31.51
C GLY A 362 15.69 23.59 32.84
N ASP A 363 14.94 22.73 33.50
CA ASP A 363 15.35 22.11 34.77
C ASP A 363 16.60 21.25 34.62
N THR A 364 17.36 21.17 35.72
CA THR A 364 18.50 20.27 35.83
C THR A 364 18.22 19.17 36.86
N PHE A 365 18.61 17.94 36.53
CA PHE A 365 18.44 16.80 37.41
C PHE A 365 19.57 15.79 37.25
N ILE A 366 19.71 14.88 38.20
CA ILE A 366 20.80 13.93 38.26
C ILE A 366 20.24 12.51 38.13
N VAL A 367 20.93 11.71 37.31
CA VAL A 367 20.66 10.26 37.16
C VAL A 367 21.94 9.50 37.36
N ASN A 368 21.90 8.44 38.16
CA ASN A 368 23.01 7.50 38.32
C ASN A 368 22.93 6.45 37.19
N LEU A 369 23.91 6.47 36.31
CA LEU A 369 24.04 5.54 35.19
C LEU A 369 25.35 4.76 35.27
N PRO A 370 25.43 3.56 34.68
CA PRO A 370 26.69 2.81 34.61
C PRO A 370 27.82 3.64 34.00
N ARG A 371 29.00 3.58 34.63
CA ARG A 371 30.21 4.36 34.24
C ARG A 371 30.68 4.07 32.80
N LYS A 372 30.33 2.92 32.27
CA LYS A 372 30.69 2.50 30.90
C LYS A 372 30.03 3.33 29.78
N TYR A 373 29.00 4.12 30.08
CA TYR A 373 28.30 4.89 29.04
C TYR A 373 29.08 6.15 28.66
N PRO A 374 29.38 6.35 27.36
CA PRO A 374 30.20 7.49 26.92
C PRO A 374 29.33 8.76 26.80
N LEU A 375 28.92 9.30 27.97
CA LEU A 375 28.10 10.52 28.05
C LEU A 375 29.01 11.73 28.30
N SER A 376 29.53 12.28 27.21
CA SER A 376 30.34 13.51 27.24
C SER A 376 29.48 14.75 27.48
N LYS A 377 30.08 15.81 28.04
CA LYS A 377 29.45 17.13 28.16
C LYS A 377 28.91 17.58 26.82
N ASP A 378 27.77 18.26 26.83
CA ASP A 378 27.03 18.80 25.69
C ASP A 378 26.36 17.75 24.75
N ARG A 379 26.56 16.46 25.03
CA ARG A 379 25.85 15.41 24.27
C ARG A 379 24.32 15.53 24.50
N VAL A 380 23.57 15.48 23.38
CA VAL A 380 22.10 15.51 23.40
C VAL A 380 21.57 14.08 23.32
N LEU A 381 20.64 13.73 24.20
CA LEU A 381 19.93 12.47 24.18
C LEU A 381 18.51 12.65 23.65
N PHE A 382 18.04 11.63 22.97
CA PHE A 382 16.73 11.62 22.37
C PHE A 382 15.74 10.84 23.22
N ARG A 383 14.52 11.38 23.36
CA ARG A 383 13.39 10.66 23.97
C ARG A 383 12.77 9.76 22.89
N THR A 384 12.82 8.45 23.12
CA THR A 384 12.25 7.44 22.22
C THR A 384 10.89 6.92 22.68
N ARG A 385 10.45 7.27 23.90
CA ARG A 385 9.10 7.02 24.38
C ARG A 385 8.66 8.16 25.29
N ASN A 386 7.56 8.80 24.93
CA ASN A 386 6.87 9.80 25.74
C ASN A 386 5.74 9.13 26.52
N ASN A 387 5.94 8.95 27.83
CA ASN A 387 4.97 8.26 28.67
C ASN A 387 3.67 9.06 28.86
N ASN A 388 3.73 10.39 28.81
CA ASN A 388 2.52 11.21 28.91
C ASN A 388 1.57 10.97 27.72
N ILE A 389 2.12 10.91 26.49
CA ILE A 389 1.33 10.57 25.29
C ILE A 389 0.81 9.13 25.40
N THR A 390 1.65 8.18 25.82
CA THR A 390 1.24 6.78 25.96
C THR A 390 0.07 6.62 26.93
N ARG A 391 0.13 7.31 28.07
CA ARG A 391 -0.96 7.28 29.06
C ARG A 391 -2.22 7.98 28.57
N TYR A 392 -2.09 9.12 27.93
CA TYR A 392 -3.22 9.83 27.34
C TYR A 392 -3.97 8.94 26.33
N VAL A 393 -3.23 8.35 25.39
CA VAL A 393 -3.84 7.47 24.37
C VAL A 393 -4.50 6.23 25.00
N ALA A 394 -3.86 5.64 26.02
CA ALA A 394 -4.44 4.50 26.73
C ALA A 394 -5.75 4.89 27.42
N GLN A 395 -5.75 5.96 28.19
CA GLN A 395 -6.93 6.41 28.95
C GLN A 395 -8.09 6.85 28.05
N GLU A 396 -7.81 7.60 26.96
CA GLU A 396 -8.86 8.13 26.11
C GLU A 396 -9.37 7.14 25.08
N PHE A 397 -8.50 6.30 24.52
CA PHE A 397 -8.87 5.48 23.36
C PHE A 397 -8.79 3.97 23.58
N ALA A 398 -7.93 3.47 24.47
CA ALA A 398 -7.90 2.04 24.77
C ALA A 398 -8.91 1.66 25.88
N ASP A 399 -8.94 2.44 26.97
CA ASP A 399 -9.73 2.10 28.16
C ASP A 399 -11.13 2.72 28.15
N ASN A 400 -11.31 3.88 27.54
CA ASN A 400 -12.57 4.61 27.53
C ASN A 400 -13.54 4.09 26.45
N ASN A 401 -14.46 3.22 26.86
CA ASN A 401 -15.45 2.63 25.96
C ASN A 401 -16.54 3.59 25.43
N LYS A 402 -16.63 4.81 25.96
CA LYS A 402 -17.65 5.78 25.53
C LYS A 402 -17.20 6.70 24.40
N ASN A 403 -15.90 6.86 24.20
CA ASN A 403 -15.42 7.61 23.05
C ASN A 403 -15.82 6.92 21.74
N GLY A 404 -16.28 7.72 20.77
CA GLY A 404 -16.79 7.23 19.48
C GLY A 404 -18.18 6.61 19.50
N CYS A 405 -18.85 6.49 20.67
CA CYS A 405 -20.24 6.06 20.74
C CYS A 405 -21.17 7.09 20.09
N LYS A 406 -22.16 6.62 19.34
CA LYS A 406 -23.16 7.48 18.68
C LYS A 406 -24.32 7.80 19.61
N PRO A 407 -24.97 8.98 19.46
CA PRO A 407 -26.15 9.31 20.25
C PRO A 407 -27.33 8.42 19.87
N VAL A 408 -28.17 8.11 20.86
CA VAL A 408 -29.46 7.46 20.66
C VAL A 408 -30.57 8.38 21.21
N ASP A 409 -31.53 8.70 20.36
CA ASP A 409 -32.69 9.49 20.73
C ASP A 409 -33.80 8.57 21.22
N MET A 410 -34.52 9.01 22.27
CA MET A 410 -35.60 8.20 22.86
C MET A 410 -36.81 9.07 23.15
N LYS A 411 -37.99 8.59 22.80
CA LYS A 411 -39.25 9.28 23.11
C LYS A 411 -40.23 8.29 23.71
N LEU A 412 -40.57 8.53 24.99
CA LEU A 412 -41.51 7.71 25.76
C LEU A 412 -42.88 8.34 25.80
N TYR A 413 -43.89 7.57 25.49
CA TYR A 413 -45.29 7.93 25.60
C TYR A 413 -45.99 7.09 26.68
N VAL A 414 -46.63 7.75 27.61
CA VAL A 414 -47.29 7.12 28.76
C VAL A 414 -48.69 7.71 28.92
N SER A 415 -49.73 6.88 28.89
CA SER A 415 -51.11 7.24 29.19
C SER A 415 -51.76 6.12 29.97
N PRO A 416 -52.59 6.43 30.99
CA PRO A 416 -53.34 5.41 31.74
C PRO A 416 -54.29 4.63 30.81
N GLY A 417 -54.37 3.32 30.97
CA GLY A 417 -55.16 2.43 30.11
C GLY A 417 -54.55 2.09 28.77
N GLU A 418 -53.39 2.67 28.42
CA GLU A 418 -52.66 2.33 27.19
C GLU A 418 -51.35 1.63 27.49
N PRO A 419 -50.80 0.83 26.55
CA PRO A 419 -49.44 0.29 26.66
C PRO A 419 -48.41 1.43 26.65
N LEU A 420 -47.39 1.32 27.48
CA LEU A 420 -46.22 2.19 27.44
C LEU A 420 -45.50 2.01 26.08
N LYS A 421 -45.21 3.13 25.38
CA LYS A 421 -44.54 3.09 24.08
C LYS A 421 -43.23 3.89 24.15
N LEU A 422 -42.12 3.25 23.76
CA LEU A 422 -40.80 3.88 23.62
C LEU A 422 -40.33 3.81 22.16
N SER A 423 -40.19 4.97 21.51
CA SER A 423 -39.47 5.10 20.25
C SER A 423 -38.00 5.29 20.55
N VAL A 424 -37.15 4.56 19.87
CA VAL A 424 -35.67 4.59 20.00
C VAL A 424 -35.10 4.75 18.62
N LYS A 425 -34.25 5.77 18.42
CA LYS A 425 -33.66 6.10 17.13
C LYS A 425 -32.15 6.30 17.23
N ALA A 426 -31.38 5.66 16.34
CA ALA A 426 -29.94 5.86 16.19
C ALA A 426 -29.49 5.54 14.75
N LEU A 427 -28.54 6.29 14.21
CA LEU A 427 -27.93 6.06 12.87
C LEU A 427 -28.97 5.85 11.75
N GLY A 428 -30.08 6.62 11.80
CA GLY A 428 -31.15 6.55 10.82
C GLY A 428 -32.14 5.39 11.00
N MET A 429 -31.87 4.45 11.91
CA MET A 429 -32.77 3.35 12.26
C MET A 429 -33.70 3.77 13.41
N GLU A 430 -34.97 3.34 13.36
CA GLU A 430 -35.97 3.63 14.39
C GLU A 430 -36.77 2.38 14.72
N THR A 431 -37.01 2.15 16.00
CA THR A 431 -37.86 1.05 16.52
C THR A 431 -38.82 1.56 17.59
N VAL A 432 -39.96 0.90 17.71
CA VAL A 432 -40.93 1.18 18.79
C VAL A 432 -41.15 -0.10 19.60
N VAL A 433 -40.94 0.02 20.90
CA VAL A 433 -41.16 -1.08 21.86
C VAL A 433 -42.32 -0.72 22.74
N THR A 434 -43.14 -1.72 23.11
CA THR A 434 -44.31 -1.58 23.97
C THR A 434 -44.19 -2.45 25.21
N SER A 435 -44.71 -1.97 26.33
CA SER A 435 -44.84 -2.75 27.58
C SER A 435 -46.29 -3.11 27.89
N PRO A 436 -46.57 -3.75 29.01
CA PRO A 436 -47.96 -3.87 29.50
C PRO A 436 -48.67 -2.56 29.67
N VAL A 437 -50.00 -2.58 29.76
CA VAL A 437 -50.89 -1.42 29.95
C VAL A 437 -50.56 -0.72 31.26
N VAL A 438 -50.50 0.60 31.19
CA VAL A 438 -50.16 1.49 32.33
C VAL A 438 -51.42 1.71 33.20
N ASP A 439 -51.28 1.49 34.50
CA ASP A 439 -52.34 1.75 35.46
C ASP A 439 -52.38 3.23 35.94
N VAL A 440 -53.52 3.66 36.44
CA VAL A 440 -53.65 4.95 37.12
C VAL A 440 -52.89 4.91 38.46
N ALA A 441 -52.09 5.93 38.75
CA ALA A 441 -51.35 6.03 40.01
C ALA A 441 -52.30 6.36 41.18
N GLU A 442 -52.35 5.49 42.19
CA GLU A 442 -53.14 5.73 43.40
C GLU A 442 -52.44 6.72 44.39
N ASN A 443 -51.09 6.58 44.50
CA ASN A 443 -50.31 7.39 45.46
C ASN A 443 -49.35 8.36 44.77
N ALA A 444 -48.23 7.83 44.17
CA ALA A 444 -47.21 8.65 43.54
C ALA A 444 -47.24 8.48 42.02
N ALA A 445 -47.58 9.55 41.29
CA ALA A 445 -47.53 9.58 39.83
C ALA A 445 -46.08 9.68 39.33
N ALA A 446 -45.82 9.03 38.19
CA ALA A 446 -44.54 9.18 37.50
C ALA A 446 -44.29 10.64 37.09
N LYS A 447 -43.04 11.10 37.26
CA LYS A 447 -42.60 12.43 36.84
C LYS A 447 -41.70 12.32 35.60
N GLU A 448 -41.93 13.17 34.64
CA GLU A 448 -41.15 13.18 33.38
C GLU A 448 -39.65 13.23 33.66
N ARG A 449 -39.22 14.11 34.56
CA ARG A 449 -37.79 14.27 34.93
C ARG A 449 -37.19 12.93 35.41
N ASP A 450 -37.88 12.18 36.28
CA ASP A 450 -37.35 10.94 36.87
C ASP A 450 -37.29 9.86 35.83
N VAL A 451 -38.21 9.84 34.88
CA VAL A 451 -38.23 8.93 33.72
C VAL A 451 -37.08 9.22 32.76
N ILE A 452 -36.89 10.48 32.37
CA ILE A 452 -35.79 10.90 31.50
C ILE A 452 -34.44 10.55 32.12
N GLU A 453 -34.23 10.80 33.41
CA GLU A 453 -32.96 10.44 34.10
C GLU A 453 -32.71 8.92 34.13
N ARG A 454 -33.75 8.10 34.06
CA ARG A 454 -33.62 6.64 33.95
C ARG A 454 -33.31 6.16 32.52
N LEU A 455 -33.96 6.79 31.51
CA LEU A 455 -33.69 6.52 30.11
C LEU A 455 -32.25 6.89 29.73
N LYS A 456 -31.68 7.95 30.30
CA LYS A 456 -30.30 8.38 30.13
C LYS A 456 -29.25 7.37 30.62
N LYS A 457 -29.62 6.37 31.45
CA LYS A 457 -28.68 5.41 32.02
C LYS A 457 -28.26 4.34 30.99
N LEU A 458 -27.32 4.71 30.11
CA LEU A 458 -26.79 3.87 29.03
C LEU A 458 -25.38 3.30 29.33
N GLY A 459 -24.98 3.20 30.62
CA GLY A 459 -23.60 2.91 31.02
C GLY A 459 -22.96 1.70 30.35
N ASN A 460 -23.72 0.61 30.14
CA ASN A 460 -23.22 -0.65 29.57
C ASN A 460 -23.65 -0.88 28.11
N THR A 461 -24.04 0.16 27.38
CA THR A 461 -24.44 0.06 25.98
C THR A 461 -23.41 0.71 25.06
N ASP A 462 -23.53 0.45 23.75
CA ASP A 462 -22.69 1.04 22.70
C ASP A 462 -23.09 2.47 22.33
N PHE A 463 -24.06 3.08 23.05
CA PHE A 463 -24.63 4.38 22.75
C PHE A 463 -24.42 5.38 23.89
N VAL A 464 -24.54 6.67 23.56
CA VAL A 464 -24.64 7.77 24.51
C VAL A 464 -26.02 8.43 24.40
N PRO A 465 -26.54 9.09 25.46
CA PRO A 465 -27.83 9.79 25.38
C PRO A 465 -27.81 10.89 24.32
N GLY A 466 -28.76 10.87 23.39
CA GLY A 466 -29.10 11.96 22.48
C GLY A 466 -30.28 12.78 23.03
N GLU A 467 -31.25 13.09 22.18
CA GLU A 467 -32.50 13.74 22.59
C GLU A 467 -33.40 12.73 23.29
N ILE A 468 -33.77 13.04 24.56
CA ILE A 468 -34.60 12.14 25.36
C ILE A 468 -35.80 12.90 25.89
N GLU A 469 -36.97 12.45 25.47
CA GLU A 469 -38.26 13.02 25.82
C GLU A 469 -39.15 12.01 26.54
N ALA A 470 -40.00 12.48 27.46
CA ALA A 470 -41.06 11.66 28.03
C ALA A 470 -42.36 12.49 28.03
N VAL A 471 -43.39 11.94 27.41
CA VAL A 471 -44.74 12.55 27.37
C VAL A 471 -45.65 11.73 28.25
N ILE A 472 -46.06 12.27 29.41
CA ILE A 472 -46.88 11.56 30.42
C ILE A 472 -48.23 12.26 30.49
N ASN A 473 -49.30 11.58 30.05
CA ASN A 473 -50.67 12.05 30.08
C ASN A 473 -51.37 11.52 31.33
N GLY A 474 -51.78 12.40 32.22
CA GLY A 474 -52.49 12.00 33.42
C GLY A 474 -51.62 11.47 34.55
N LYS A 475 -52.26 10.88 35.59
CA LYS A 475 -51.56 10.28 36.73
C LYS A 475 -51.24 8.77 36.39
N CYS A 476 -50.01 8.51 36.00
CA CYS A 476 -49.58 7.15 35.61
C CYS A 476 -48.76 6.48 36.71
N PHE A 477 -49.04 5.22 37.01
CA PHE A 477 -48.16 4.35 37.78
C PHE A 477 -47.13 3.67 36.86
N LEU A 478 -45.84 3.93 37.09
CA LEU A 478 -44.78 3.49 36.23
C LEU A 478 -43.69 2.74 37.02
N PRO A 479 -43.71 1.42 37.07
CA PRO A 479 -42.64 0.67 37.70
C PRO A 479 -41.28 0.94 37.08
N VAL A 480 -40.27 1.12 37.90
CA VAL A 480 -38.88 1.35 37.46
C VAL A 480 -38.36 0.19 36.57
N ALA A 481 -38.77 -1.04 36.88
CA ALA A 481 -38.42 -2.21 36.09
C ALA A 481 -38.89 -2.09 34.64
N TRP A 482 -40.11 -1.59 34.40
CA TRP A 482 -40.66 -1.43 33.05
C TRP A 482 -39.88 -0.40 32.22
N ILE A 483 -39.47 0.70 32.81
CA ILE A 483 -38.63 1.71 32.12
C ILE A 483 -37.28 1.11 31.74
N ASN A 484 -36.67 0.33 32.64
CA ASN A 484 -35.38 -0.32 32.36
C ASN A 484 -35.50 -1.40 31.28
N ASP A 485 -36.55 -2.20 31.31
CA ASP A 485 -36.77 -3.30 30.36
C ASP A 485 -37.06 -2.76 28.95
N ILE A 486 -37.98 -1.78 28.82
CA ILE A 486 -38.33 -1.19 27.53
C ILE A 486 -37.14 -0.45 26.91
N ARG A 487 -36.34 0.22 27.76
CA ARG A 487 -35.10 0.86 27.31
C ARG A 487 -34.12 -0.18 26.78
N ARG A 488 -33.87 -1.27 27.49
CA ARG A 488 -32.97 -2.36 27.09
C ARG A 488 -33.44 -2.97 25.78
N GLN A 489 -34.71 -3.35 25.68
CA GLN A 489 -35.29 -3.91 24.45
C GLN A 489 -35.16 -2.93 23.26
N GLY A 490 -35.45 -1.64 23.48
CA GLY A 490 -35.32 -0.62 22.44
C GLY A 490 -33.88 -0.43 21.93
N ILE A 491 -32.93 -0.44 22.85
CA ILE A 491 -31.50 -0.37 22.51
C ILE A 491 -31.03 -1.61 21.76
N ASP A 492 -31.42 -2.81 22.22
CA ASP A 492 -31.05 -4.09 21.58
C ASP A 492 -31.67 -4.19 20.17
N ASN A 493 -32.93 -3.79 20.02
CA ASN A 493 -33.61 -3.78 18.74
C ASN A 493 -32.95 -2.82 17.74
N VAL A 494 -32.70 -1.57 18.13
CA VAL A 494 -32.06 -0.59 17.22
C VAL A 494 -30.63 -1.01 16.85
N LYS A 495 -29.89 -1.62 17.80
CA LYS A 495 -28.58 -2.22 17.54
C LYS A 495 -28.67 -3.32 16.50
N SER A 496 -29.60 -4.28 16.64
CA SER A 496 -29.80 -5.34 15.66
C SER A 496 -30.15 -4.78 14.28
N MET A 497 -31.05 -3.79 14.21
CA MET A 497 -31.43 -3.15 12.95
C MET A 497 -30.21 -2.50 12.25
N ILE A 498 -29.34 -1.83 12.99
CA ILE A 498 -28.10 -1.23 12.45
C ILE A 498 -27.22 -2.34 11.86
N LEU A 499 -26.96 -3.41 12.58
CA LEU A 499 -26.13 -4.52 12.12
C LEU A 499 -26.74 -5.24 10.92
N ASP A 500 -28.03 -5.53 10.97
CA ASP A 500 -28.74 -6.24 9.90
C ASP A 500 -28.81 -5.43 8.60
N SER A 501 -28.78 -4.09 8.68
CA SER A 501 -28.79 -3.23 7.51
C SER A 501 -27.55 -3.35 6.61
N SER A 502 -26.42 -3.78 7.16
CA SER A 502 -25.16 -3.99 6.44
C SER A 502 -24.95 -5.44 6.01
N ARG A 503 -25.67 -6.40 6.59
CA ARG A 503 -25.51 -7.82 6.31
C ARG A 503 -25.98 -8.17 4.90
N ARG A 504 -25.31 -9.18 4.31
CA ARG A 504 -25.60 -9.66 2.96
C ARG A 504 -25.79 -11.18 2.97
N THR A 505 -26.44 -11.68 1.92
CA THR A 505 -26.52 -13.12 1.68
C THR A 505 -25.65 -13.47 0.48
N PHE A 506 -24.69 -14.35 0.66
CA PHE A 506 -23.90 -14.86 -0.45
C PHE A 506 -24.79 -15.76 -1.32
N LYS A 507 -25.04 -15.32 -2.56
CA LYS A 507 -25.82 -16.09 -3.54
C LYS A 507 -24.85 -16.95 -4.33
N HIS A 508 -24.80 -18.23 -4.03
CA HIS A 508 -24.13 -19.20 -4.88
C HIS A 508 -25.00 -19.33 -6.15
N THR A 509 -24.57 -18.73 -7.24
CA THR A 509 -25.15 -19.06 -8.55
C THR A 509 -24.50 -20.39 -8.96
N GLU A 510 -25.26 -21.49 -8.91
CA GLU A 510 -24.84 -22.81 -9.43
C GLU A 510 -24.41 -22.74 -10.92
N ASP A 511 -24.84 -21.71 -11.64
CA ASP A 511 -24.43 -21.39 -13.03
C ASP A 511 -23.04 -20.74 -13.17
N ILE A 512 -22.44 -20.24 -12.07
CA ILE A 512 -21.01 -19.97 -12.01
C ILE A 512 -20.33 -21.20 -11.37
N SER A 513 -20.70 -22.42 -11.78
CA SER A 513 -19.65 -23.38 -11.96
C SER A 513 -18.64 -22.61 -12.79
N VAL A 514 -17.50 -22.23 -12.16
CA VAL A 514 -16.28 -22.25 -12.93
C VAL A 514 -16.43 -23.57 -13.69
N LYS A 515 -16.93 -23.50 -14.92
CA LYS A 515 -16.43 -24.40 -15.91
C LYS A 515 -14.92 -24.15 -15.78
N SER A 516 -14.26 -24.89 -14.91
CA SER A 516 -13.13 -25.61 -15.39
C SER A 516 -13.65 -26.21 -16.69
N GLU A 517 -13.80 -25.39 -17.71
CA GLU A 517 -13.43 -25.86 -19.04
C GLU A 517 -12.16 -26.54 -18.67
N GLU A 518 -12.21 -27.87 -18.65
CA GLU A 518 -11.15 -28.76 -18.27
C GLU A 518 -9.92 -28.03 -18.68
N ALA A 519 -9.17 -27.53 -17.68
CA ALA A 519 -8.01 -26.69 -17.94
C ALA A 519 -7.16 -27.65 -18.75
N GLY A 520 -7.34 -27.53 -20.06
CA GLY A 520 -6.64 -28.38 -20.99
C GLY A 520 -5.21 -28.07 -20.68
N ILE A 521 -4.56 -28.93 -19.90
CA ILE A 521 -3.11 -29.05 -19.95
C ILE A 521 -2.84 -28.89 -21.42
N ARG A 522 -2.09 -27.82 -21.82
CA ARG A 522 -1.69 -27.65 -23.23
C ARG A 522 -1.31 -29.06 -23.69
N THR A 523 -2.23 -29.67 -24.42
CA THR A 523 -2.08 -31.09 -24.79
C THR A 523 -0.86 -31.16 -25.68
N ASP A 524 -0.09 -32.26 -25.60
CA ASP A 524 1.13 -32.47 -26.35
C ASP A 524 1.00 -32.26 -27.86
N LEU A 525 -0.22 -32.12 -28.37
CA LEU A 525 -0.52 -31.85 -29.78
C LEU A 525 -0.26 -30.41 -30.24
N GLU A 526 -0.17 -29.44 -29.34
CA GLU A 526 0.17 -28.04 -29.68
C GLU A 526 1.67 -27.72 -29.46
N LYS A 527 2.45 -28.64 -28.90
CA LYS A 527 3.89 -28.46 -28.57
C LYS A 527 4.84 -28.51 -29.79
N ASN A 528 4.38 -28.59 -31.02
CA ASN A 528 5.21 -28.66 -32.21
C ASN A 528 5.52 -27.30 -32.84
N GLN A 529 5.33 -26.18 -32.15
CA GLN A 529 5.83 -24.92 -32.66
C GLN A 529 7.32 -24.73 -32.36
N GLU A 530 8.08 -24.32 -33.37
CA GLU A 530 9.51 -24.00 -33.24
C GLU A 530 9.65 -22.86 -32.19
N LEU A 531 10.45 -23.12 -31.13
CA LEU A 531 10.74 -22.15 -30.09
C LEU A 531 11.35 -20.88 -30.70
N LYS A 532 10.71 -19.72 -30.47
CA LYS A 532 11.12 -18.45 -31.05
C LYS A 532 12.05 -17.70 -30.10
N GLU A 533 12.98 -16.94 -30.65
CA GLU A 533 13.87 -16.10 -29.88
C GLU A 533 13.50 -14.63 -29.98
N SER A 534 13.53 -13.96 -28.84
CA SER A 534 13.40 -12.52 -28.73
C SER A 534 14.57 -11.90 -27.97
N VAL A 535 14.93 -10.67 -28.35
CA VAL A 535 16.06 -9.96 -27.76
C VAL A 535 15.66 -8.55 -27.38
N LEU A 536 16.02 -8.09 -26.17
CA LEU A 536 15.87 -6.71 -25.77
C LEU A 536 17.23 -5.99 -25.79
N VAL A 537 17.31 -4.88 -26.51
CA VAL A 537 18.50 -4.03 -26.63
C VAL A 537 18.25 -2.64 -26.06
N SER A 538 19.24 -2.14 -25.34
CA SER A 538 19.20 -0.86 -24.63
C SER A 538 20.03 0.26 -25.30
N CYS A 539 20.83 -0.07 -26.33
CA CYS A 539 21.64 0.92 -27.07
C CYS A 539 21.82 0.55 -28.54
N GLU A 540 22.22 1.54 -29.32
CA GLU A 540 22.41 1.42 -30.77
C GLU A 540 23.49 0.41 -31.14
N SER A 541 24.61 0.31 -30.38
CA SER A 541 25.68 -0.64 -30.66
C SER A 541 25.21 -2.09 -30.61
N GLN A 542 24.31 -2.42 -29.67
CA GLN A 542 23.71 -3.75 -29.58
C GLN A 542 22.81 -4.04 -30.79
N LEU A 543 22.11 -3.03 -31.30
CA LEU A 543 21.27 -3.20 -32.49
C LEU A 543 22.12 -3.45 -33.75
N VAL A 544 23.30 -2.80 -33.86
CA VAL A 544 24.27 -3.12 -34.93
C VAL A 544 24.70 -4.57 -34.88
N GLU A 545 25.10 -5.06 -33.68
CA GLU A 545 25.50 -6.45 -33.51
C GLU A 545 24.40 -7.45 -33.90
N ILE A 546 23.14 -7.15 -33.52
CA ILE A 546 21.97 -7.97 -33.93
C ILE A 546 21.83 -8.02 -35.44
N THR A 547 21.97 -6.87 -36.12
CA THR A 547 21.85 -6.79 -37.58
C THR A 547 22.94 -7.66 -38.26
N ASP A 548 24.15 -7.62 -37.71
CA ASP A 548 25.28 -8.42 -38.24
C ASP A 548 25.09 -9.94 -38.01
N ILE A 549 24.59 -10.34 -36.83
CA ILE A 549 24.33 -11.73 -36.47
C ILE A 549 23.21 -12.32 -37.35
N TYR A 550 22.18 -11.55 -37.62
CA TYR A 550 21.04 -11.98 -38.44
C TYR A 550 21.46 -12.32 -39.88
N GLN A 551 22.42 -11.63 -40.43
CA GLN A 551 23.00 -11.93 -41.75
C GLN A 551 23.80 -13.22 -41.77
N GLY A 552 24.12 -13.78 -40.59
CA GLY A 552 25.09 -14.87 -40.44
C GLY A 552 24.59 -16.25 -40.10
N LYS A 553 23.46 -16.56 -39.49
CA LYS A 553 23.01 -17.96 -39.21
C LYS A 553 21.91 -18.11 -38.13
N ARG A 554 21.53 -17.09 -37.31
CA ARG A 554 20.57 -17.26 -36.24
C ARG A 554 19.27 -16.54 -36.53
N LYS A 555 18.14 -17.19 -36.33
CA LYS A 555 16.82 -16.67 -36.58
C LYS A 555 16.26 -16.05 -35.29
N ILE A 556 16.48 -14.72 -35.11
CA ILE A 556 15.80 -13.93 -34.08
C ILE A 556 14.45 -13.51 -34.66
N SER A 557 13.37 -13.82 -33.95
CA SER A 557 11.99 -13.49 -34.38
C SER A 557 11.62 -12.06 -34.06
N ASP A 558 11.96 -11.61 -32.84
CA ASP A 558 11.53 -10.31 -32.33
C ASP A 558 12.70 -9.56 -31.66
N VAL A 559 12.75 -8.24 -31.89
CA VAL A 559 13.71 -7.35 -31.22
C VAL A 559 12.93 -6.25 -30.49
N TYR A 560 13.05 -6.23 -29.18
CA TYR A 560 12.59 -5.13 -28.35
C TYR A 560 13.65 -4.04 -28.32
N VAL A 561 13.30 -2.81 -28.63
CA VAL A 561 14.18 -1.64 -28.58
C VAL A 561 13.75 -0.67 -27.47
N GLU A 562 14.69 -0.25 -26.62
CA GLU A 562 14.44 0.85 -25.69
C GLU A 562 14.54 2.21 -26.42
N ARG A 563 14.04 3.26 -25.76
CA ARG A 563 14.02 4.63 -26.29
C ARG A 563 15.37 5.11 -26.83
N GLU A 564 16.44 4.76 -26.12
CA GLU A 564 17.81 5.15 -26.43
C GLU A 564 18.29 4.68 -27.82
N VAL A 565 17.62 3.67 -28.35
CA VAL A 565 17.89 3.10 -29.69
C VAL A 565 17.24 3.90 -30.82
N LEU A 566 16.20 4.69 -30.55
CA LEU A 566 15.46 5.45 -31.56
C LEU A 566 16.21 6.72 -32.00
N THR A 567 17.46 6.59 -32.39
CA THR A 567 18.27 7.61 -33.10
C THR A 567 18.06 7.51 -34.59
N ASP A 568 18.55 8.46 -35.37
CA ASP A 568 18.43 8.38 -36.85
C ASP A 568 19.07 7.10 -37.40
N LYS A 569 20.27 6.79 -36.96
CA LYS A 569 20.97 5.53 -37.32
C LYS A 569 20.25 4.29 -36.80
N GLY A 570 19.72 4.35 -35.54
CA GLY A 570 18.90 3.26 -34.99
C GLY A 570 17.65 2.99 -35.83
N LEU A 571 16.97 4.04 -36.35
CA LEU A 571 15.84 3.91 -37.23
C LEU A 571 16.20 3.25 -38.55
N GLU A 572 17.37 3.55 -39.13
CA GLU A 572 17.86 2.88 -40.36
C GLU A 572 18.07 1.36 -40.07
N LEU A 573 18.66 1.00 -38.94
CA LEU A 573 18.88 -0.39 -38.55
C LEU A 573 17.56 -1.13 -38.29
N ILE A 574 16.59 -0.46 -37.66
CA ILE A 574 15.24 -1.00 -37.45
C ILE A 574 14.59 -1.34 -38.78
N ASN A 575 14.69 -0.46 -39.76
CA ASN A 575 14.11 -0.70 -41.11
C ASN A 575 14.79 -1.91 -41.79
N LYS A 576 16.13 -2.04 -41.71
CA LYS A 576 16.85 -3.22 -42.22
C LYS A 576 16.41 -4.52 -41.59
N LEU A 577 16.23 -4.55 -40.25
CA LEU A 577 15.73 -5.73 -39.54
C LEU A 577 14.31 -6.09 -40.00
N LYS A 578 13.42 -5.12 -40.13
CA LYS A 578 12.05 -5.34 -40.65
C LYS A 578 12.03 -5.88 -42.08
N GLU A 579 12.85 -5.35 -42.97
CA GLU A 579 13.01 -5.85 -44.34
C GLU A 579 13.52 -7.31 -44.35
N SER A 580 14.27 -7.70 -43.32
CA SER A 580 14.74 -9.07 -43.15
C SER A 580 13.70 -10.00 -42.47
N GLY A 581 12.50 -9.50 -42.17
CA GLY A 581 11.42 -10.28 -41.55
C GLY A 581 11.45 -10.35 -40.02
N VAL A 582 12.28 -9.55 -39.33
CA VAL A 582 12.31 -9.45 -37.88
C VAL A 582 11.23 -8.48 -37.39
N ASN A 583 10.45 -8.89 -36.40
CA ASN A 583 9.52 -7.96 -35.75
C ASN A 583 10.27 -7.04 -34.79
N VAL A 584 10.03 -5.76 -34.88
CA VAL A 584 10.61 -4.77 -33.96
C VAL A 584 9.50 -4.19 -33.10
N LEU A 585 9.70 -4.28 -31.77
CA LEU A 585 8.77 -3.79 -30.75
C LEU A 585 9.43 -2.67 -29.94
N LEU A 586 8.66 -1.67 -29.53
CA LEU A 586 9.16 -0.65 -28.58
C LEU A 586 8.92 -1.10 -27.16
N ALA A 587 10.00 -1.21 -26.36
CA ALA A 587 9.90 -1.36 -24.92
C ALA A 587 9.67 0.01 -24.26
N LEU A 588 8.49 0.19 -23.64
CA LEU A 588 8.15 1.44 -22.97
C LEU A 588 8.92 1.58 -21.65
N PRO A 589 9.07 2.82 -21.11
CA PRO A 589 9.74 3.05 -19.82
C PRO A 589 9.16 2.18 -18.70
N HIS A 590 9.97 1.80 -17.69
CA HIS A 590 9.47 0.98 -16.57
C HIS A 590 8.32 1.64 -15.80
N ILE A 591 8.29 2.96 -15.76
CA ILE A 591 7.23 3.74 -15.13
C ILE A 591 7.05 5.06 -15.88
N ILE A 592 5.80 5.47 -16.02
CA ILE A 592 5.41 6.82 -16.45
C ILE A 592 4.40 7.37 -15.43
N THR A 593 4.44 8.66 -15.17
CA THR A 593 3.47 9.35 -14.32
C THR A 593 2.57 10.25 -15.17
N GLN A 594 1.57 10.85 -14.55
CA GLN A 594 0.67 11.80 -15.23
C GLN A 594 1.44 12.91 -15.98
N ASN A 595 2.52 13.40 -15.41
CA ASN A 595 3.37 14.43 -16.02
C ASN A 595 4.20 13.93 -17.22
N ASP A 596 4.34 12.61 -17.36
CA ASP A 596 5.13 12.00 -18.44
C ASP A 596 4.31 11.65 -19.69
N ILE A 597 2.98 11.79 -19.64
CA ILE A 597 2.06 11.36 -20.70
C ILE A 597 2.42 11.97 -22.07
N MET A 598 2.61 13.30 -22.13
CA MET A 598 2.98 13.96 -23.39
C MET A 598 4.30 13.44 -23.96
N LYS A 599 5.31 13.26 -23.10
CA LYS A 599 6.63 12.76 -23.51
C LYS A 599 6.54 11.32 -24.03
N CYS A 600 5.80 10.46 -23.32
CA CYS A 600 5.58 9.08 -23.74
C CYS A 600 4.79 9.02 -25.07
N SER A 601 3.79 9.88 -25.25
CA SER A 601 3.06 10.00 -26.51
C SER A 601 3.96 10.37 -27.69
N LEU A 602 4.88 11.30 -27.50
CA LEU A 602 5.87 11.66 -28.54
C LEU A 602 6.79 10.49 -28.87
N LEU A 603 7.21 9.72 -27.87
CA LEU A 603 8.01 8.50 -28.06
C LEU A 603 7.24 7.45 -28.88
N ILE A 604 6.00 7.16 -28.50
CA ILE A 604 5.13 6.22 -29.22
C ILE A 604 4.94 6.69 -30.67
N ASN A 605 4.61 7.96 -30.88
CA ASN A 605 4.42 8.51 -32.23
C ASN A 605 5.68 8.42 -33.11
N LYS A 606 6.88 8.57 -32.51
CA LYS A 606 8.16 8.38 -33.22
C LYS A 606 8.32 6.93 -33.67
N ALA A 607 8.01 5.97 -32.78
CA ALA A 607 8.06 4.55 -33.12
C ALA A 607 7.03 4.15 -34.19
N VAL A 608 5.81 4.67 -34.08
CA VAL A 608 4.75 4.43 -35.09
C VAL A 608 5.16 4.95 -36.47
N LYS A 609 5.78 6.13 -36.56
CA LYS A 609 6.34 6.66 -37.81
C LYS A 609 7.43 5.76 -38.39
N ALA A 610 8.17 5.04 -37.56
CA ALA A 610 9.14 4.03 -37.99
C ALA A 610 8.48 2.68 -38.34
N GLY A 611 7.14 2.62 -38.31
CA GLY A 611 6.38 1.41 -38.63
C GLY A 611 6.43 0.35 -37.53
N ILE A 612 6.71 0.72 -36.27
CA ILE A 612 6.57 -0.16 -35.11
C ILE A 612 5.09 -0.17 -34.71
N THR A 613 4.50 -1.37 -34.63
CA THR A 613 3.08 -1.56 -34.33
C THR A 613 2.79 -2.36 -33.07
N SER A 614 3.86 -2.78 -32.39
CA SER A 614 3.76 -3.60 -31.18
C SER A 614 4.66 -3.06 -30.07
N PHE A 615 4.22 -3.22 -28.81
CA PHE A 615 4.83 -2.58 -27.66
C PHE A 615 4.96 -3.54 -26.48
N LEU A 616 6.11 -3.47 -25.76
CA LEU A 616 6.28 -4.09 -24.46
C LEU A 616 5.81 -3.09 -23.40
N VAL A 617 4.74 -3.42 -22.66
CA VAL A 617 4.13 -2.58 -21.63
C VAL A 617 4.41 -3.11 -20.23
N ARG A 618 4.58 -2.19 -19.26
CA ARG A 618 5.02 -2.46 -17.91
C ARG A 618 4.07 -1.98 -16.81
N ASN A 619 3.00 -1.26 -17.16
CA ASN A 619 1.97 -0.79 -16.24
C ASN A 619 0.66 -0.45 -16.97
N LEU A 620 -0.44 -0.34 -16.19
CA LEU A 620 -1.77 -0.05 -16.72
C LEU A 620 -1.86 1.33 -17.41
N GLU A 621 -1.08 2.30 -16.94
CA GLU A 621 -1.06 3.65 -17.53
C GLU A 621 -0.65 3.64 -19.00
N GLN A 622 0.31 2.78 -19.35
CA GLN A 622 0.78 2.61 -20.73
C GLN A 622 -0.26 1.93 -21.61
N ILE A 623 -1.02 0.98 -21.08
CA ILE A 623 -2.09 0.29 -21.81
C ILE A 623 -3.16 1.31 -22.22
N GLY A 624 -3.65 2.11 -21.28
CA GLY A 624 -4.65 3.13 -21.58
C GLY A 624 -4.14 4.22 -22.52
N LEU A 625 -2.87 4.62 -22.38
CA LEU A 625 -2.24 5.58 -23.27
C LEU A 625 -2.16 5.05 -24.72
N LEU A 626 -1.69 3.80 -24.89
CA LEU A 626 -1.61 3.16 -26.21
C LEU A 626 -2.98 3.01 -26.87
N GLY A 627 -4.00 2.63 -26.10
CA GLY A 627 -5.36 2.53 -26.61
C GLY A 627 -5.88 3.84 -27.20
N SER A 628 -5.47 4.98 -26.64
CA SER A 628 -5.84 6.31 -27.14
C SER A 628 -5.03 6.77 -28.37
N ILE A 629 -3.77 6.33 -28.50
CA ILE A 629 -2.85 6.78 -29.56
C ILE A 629 -2.91 5.86 -30.78
N MET A 630 -2.93 4.55 -30.55
CA MET A 630 -2.80 3.54 -31.60
C MET A 630 -3.75 2.34 -31.34
N PRO A 631 -5.06 2.50 -31.53
CA PRO A 631 -5.97 1.37 -31.50
C PRO A 631 -5.52 0.23 -32.44
N GLY A 632 -5.65 -1.00 -31.99
CA GLY A 632 -5.20 -2.19 -32.72
C GLY A 632 -3.73 -2.55 -32.55
N ALA A 633 -2.94 -1.78 -31.77
CA ALA A 633 -1.55 -2.11 -31.49
C ALA A 633 -1.41 -3.47 -30.77
N GLY A 634 -0.35 -4.19 -31.12
CA GLY A 634 0.04 -5.43 -30.45
C GLY A 634 0.71 -5.15 -29.10
N ILE A 635 0.26 -5.85 -28.05
CA ILE A 635 0.75 -5.70 -26.68
C ILE A 635 1.45 -6.97 -26.22
N VAL A 636 2.69 -6.81 -25.78
CA VAL A 636 3.40 -7.78 -24.95
C VAL A 636 3.42 -7.21 -23.51
N THR A 637 2.99 -7.98 -22.53
CA THR A 637 3.05 -7.57 -21.13
C THR A 637 4.33 -8.04 -20.48
N ASP A 638 5.03 -7.16 -19.78
CA ASP A 638 6.27 -7.51 -19.08
C ASP A 638 6.00 -8.16 -17.72
N ALA A 639 6.97 -8.86 -17.17
CA ALA A 639 6.89 -9.64 -15.93
C ALA A 639 6.36 -8.85 -14.72
N ASN A 640 6.56 -7.53 -14.68
CA ASN A 640 6.12 -6.64 -13.61
C ASN A 640 4.63 -6.22 -13.66
N LEU A 641 3.88 -6.67 -14.64
CA LEU A 641 2.40 -6.64 -14.64
C LEU A 641 1.79 -7.84 -13.88
N TYR A 642 2.63 -8.74 -13.38
CA TYR A 642 2.28 -9.80 -12.44
C TYR A 642 1.12 -10.71 -12.85
N CYS A 643 1.22 -11.33 -14.02
CA CYS A 643 0.31 -12.41 -14.41
C CYS A 643 0.67 -13.71 -13.62
N TRP A 644 0.21 -13.79 -12.35
CA TRP A 644 0.57 -14.86 -11.42
C TRP A 644 -0.40 -16.06 -11.43
N ASN A 645 -1.57 -15.86 -12.05
CA ASN A 645 -2.63 -16.85 -12.12
C ASN A 645 -3.49 -16.64 -13.36
N SER A 646 -4.25 -17.66 -13.71
CA SER A 646 -5.12 -17.64 -14.91
C SER A 646 -6.21 -16.58 -14.87
N LYS A 647 -6.69 -16.22 -13.66
CA LYS A 647 -7.71 -15.16 -13.49
C LYS A 647 -7.11 -13.77 -13.73
N ALA A 648 -5.82 -13.57 -13.36
CA ALA A 648 -5.09 -12.34 -13.69
C ALA A 648 -4.87 -12.20 -15.20
N PHE A 649 -4.56 -13.31 -15.88
CA PHE A 649 -4.46 -13.33 -17.34
C PHE A 649 -5.78 -12.93 -18.02
N GLN A 650 -6.90 -13.53 -17.62
CA GLN A 650 -8.23 -13.22 -18.16
C GLN A 650 -8.58 -11.74 -17.97
N MET A 651 -8.30 -11.19 -16.79
CA MET A 651 -8.55 -9.79 -16.49
C MET A 651 -7.68 -8.86 -17.34
N LEU A 652 -6.38 -9.17 -17.44
CA LEU A 652 -5.43 -8.39 -18.23
C LEU A 652 -5.79 -8.38 -19.72
N ARG A 653 -6.20 -9.53 -20.28
CA ARG A 653 -6.74 -9.64 -21.64
C ARG A 653 -7.96 -8.72 -21.80
N THR A 654 -8.92 -8.83 -20.91
CA THR A 654 -10.14 -7.99 -20.94
C THR A 654 -9.81 -6.50 -20.91
N ILE A 655 -8.85 -6.09 -20.09
CA ILE A 655 -8.36 -4.70 -20.03
C ILE A 655 -7.80 -4.24 -21.39
N ILE A 656 -6.91 -5.05 -21.96
CA ILE A 656 -6.22 -4.72 -23.22
C ILE A 656 -7.23 -4.63 -24.38
N GLU A 657 -8.16 -5.59 -24.47
CA GLU A 657 -9.20 -5.61 -25.51
C GLU A 657 -10.19 -4.44 -25.36
N LYS A 658 -10.61 -4.11 -24.14
CA LYS A 658 -11.45 -2.92 -23.89
C LYS A 658 -10.77 -1.61 -24.25
N CYS A 659 -9.44 -1.54 -24.16
CA CYS A 659 -8.67 -0.41 -24.67
C CYS A 659 -8.51 -0.42 -26.21
N GLY A 660 -9.12 -1.35 -26.93
CA GLY A 660 -9.02 -1.48 -28.39
C GLY A 660 -7.67 -2.00 -28.87
N LEU A 661 -6.91 -2.70 -28.01
CA LEU A 661 -5.58 -3.23 -28.28
C LEU A 661 -5.64 -4.77 -28.44
N LYS A 662 -4.54 -5.37 -28.90
CA LYS A 662 -4.42 -6.82 -29.09
C LYS A 662 -3.35 -7.39 -28.15
N LEU A 663 -3.74 -8.25 -27.21
CA LEU A 663 -2.76 -9.01 -26.43
C LEU A 663 -2.13 -10.08 -27.34
N ILE A 664 -0.83 -9.99 -27.56
CA ILE A 664 -0.09 -10.94 -28.41
C ILE A 664 0.79 -11.87 -27.60
N ARG A 665 1.23 -11.47 -26.40
CA ARG A 665 2.13 -12.24 -25.57
C ARG A 665 2.14 -11.78 -24.12
N VAL A 666 2.35 -12.72 -23.19
CA VAL A 666 2.55 -12.45 -21.76
C VAL A 666 3.90 -12.98 -21.30
N THR A 667 4.64 -12.16 -20.54
CA THR A 667 5.92 -12.56 -19.95
C THR A 667 5.70 -13.18 -18.56
N TYR A 668 6.29 -14.36 -18.33
CA TYR A 668 6.25 -15.03 -17.03
C TYR A 668 6.86 -14.20 -15.90
N PRO A 669 6.26 -14.22 -14.71
CA PRO A 669 6.81 -13.54 -13.54
C PRO A 669 8.12 -14.16 -13.05
N TYR A 670 9.03 -13.32 -12.48
CA TYR A 670 10.33 -13.77 -11.97
C TYR A 670 10.26 -14.52 -10.63
N GLU A 671 9.14 -14.50 -9.93
CA GLU A 671 9.02 -15.02 -8.56
C GLU A 671 8.32 -16.37 -8.46
N LEU A 672 7.88 -16.94 -9.56
CA LEU A 672 7.22 -18.26 -9.62
C LEU A 672 8.20 -19.39 -9.94
N THR A 673 7.94 -20.57 -9.35
CA THR A 673 8.63 -21.81 -9.72
C THR A 673 8.10 -22.35 -11.06
N VAL A 674 8.86 -23.25 -11.68
CA VAL A 674 8.43 -23.98 -12.89
C VAL A 674 7.05 -24.63 -12.69
N ASN A 675 6.84 -25.30 -11.55
CA ASN A 675 5.56 -25.95 -11.24
C ASN A 675 4.39 -24.95 -11.10
N GLU A 676 4.64 -23.78 -10.57
CA GLU A 676 3.61 -22.72 -10.43
C GLU A 676 3.33 -22.06 -11.78
N ILE A 677 4.35 -21.83 -12.60
CA ILE A 677 4.20 -21.33 -13.97
C ILE A 677 3.31 -22.26 -14.80
N ASN A 678 3.55 -23.58 -14.72
CA ASN A 678 2.80 -24.58 -15.48
C ASN A 678 1.33 -24.74 -15.09
N LYS A 679 0.91 -24.18 -13.95
CA LYS A 679 -0.50 -24.13 -13.54
C LYS A 679 -1.27 -22.96 -14.17
N ILE A 680 -0.58 -21.97 -14.73
CA ILE A 680 -1.21 -20.78 -15.30
C ILE A 680 -1.70 -21.13 -16.70
N TYR A 681 -3.03 -21.09 -16.87
CA TYR A 681 -3.64 -21.27 -18.20
C TYR A 681 -3.70 -19.95 -18.95
N THR A 682 -3.22 -19.97 -20.20
CA THR A 682 -3.30 -18.84 -21.13
C THR A 682 -3.57 -19.38 -22.55
N ASP A 683 -4.25 -18.56 -23.36
CA ASP A 683 -4.53 -18.85 -24.76
C ASP A 683 -3.81 -17.89 -25.71
N CYS A 684 -2.71 -17.30 -25.26
CA CYS A 684 -1.79 -16.49 -26.06
C CYS A 684 -0.35 -16.99 -25.89
N ASP A 685 0.55 -16.50 -26.74
CA ASP A 685 1.97 -16.82 -26.65
C ASP A 685 2.55 -16.43 -25.30
N MET A 686 3.39 -17.31 -24.72
CA MET A 686 4.08 -17.08 -23.45
C MET A 686 5.57 -16.87 -23.67
N GLU A 687 6.12 -15.87 -23.00
CA GLU A 687 7.53 -15.52 -23.09
C GLU A 687 8.26 -15.73 -21.77
N PHE A 688 9.37 -16.45 -21.84
CA PHE A 688 10.25 -16.66 -20.70
C PHE A 688 11.53 -15.84 -20.86
N VAL A 689 11.84 -14.99 -19.86
CA VAL A 689 13.09 -14.24 -19.83
C VAL A 689 14.20 -15.16 -19.29
N ARG A 690 15.02 -15.67 -20.20
CA ARG A 690 16.08 -16.61 -19.84
C ARG A 690 17.36 -15.96 -19.33
N SER A 691 17.66 -14.74 -19.82
CA SER A 691 18.90 -14.07 -19.44
C SER A 691 18.68 -12.57 -19.29
N THR A 692 18.87 -12.06 -18.06
CA THR A 692 18.73 -10.62 -17.71
C THR A 692 19.31 -10.32 -16.34
N TYR A 693 19.68 -9.05 -16.10
CA TYR A 693 19.78 -8.52 -14.74
C TYR A 693 18.40 -8.02 -14.29
N ILE A 694 17.70 -8.84 -13.51
CA ILE A 694 16.30 -8.56 -13.10
C ILE A 694 16.19 -7.16 -12.48
N PRO A 695 15.26 -6.30 -12.94
CA PRO A 695 14.93 -5.03 -12.29
C PRO A 695 14.35 -5.28 -10.89
N VAL A 696 15.12 -5.02 -9.82
CA VAL A 696 14.69 -5.30 -8.45
C VAL A 696 14.05 -4.10 -7.77
N MET A 697 14.24 -2.89 -8.27
CA MET A 697 13.56 -1.67 -7.77
C MET A 697 13.38 -0.64 -8.89
N VAL A 698 12.18 -0.07 -8.96
CA VAL A 698 11.86 1.13 -9.74
C VAL A 698 11.52 2.25 -8.76
N SER A 699 12.28 3.34 -8.73
CA SER A 699 12.16 4.37 -7.69
C SER A 699 12.10 5.79 -8.26
N LYS A 700 11.21 6.61 -7.71
CA LYS A 700 11.18 8.07 -7.94
C LYS A 700 12.36 8.77 -7.24
N GLN A 701 12.96 8.15 -6.21
CA GLN A 701 14.18 8.63 -5.57
C GLN A 701 15.39 8.35 -6.43
N CYS A 702 16.36 9.24 -6.34
CA CYS A 702 17.62 9.13 -7.07
C CYS A 702 18.80 9.26 -6.09
N VAL A 703 19.61 8.19 -5.99
CA VAL A 703 20.81 8.17 -5.14
C VAL A 703 21.76 9.30 -5.52
N ARG A 704 21.91 9.60 -6.82
CA ARG A 704 22.75 10.73 -7.28
C ARG A 704 22.25 12.07 -6.73
N LYS A 705 20.92 12.28 -6.71
CA LYS A 705 20.31 13.49 -6.14
C LYS A 705 20.49 13.55 -4.62
N THR A 706 20.43 12.40 -3.93
CA THR A 706 20.70 12.30 -2.48
C THR A 706 22.11 12.79 -2.11
N TYR A 707 23.11 12.53 -2.97
CA TYR A 707 24.52 12.91 -2.73
C TYR A 707 24.99 14.09 -3.57
N GLY A 708 24.11 14.89 -4.15
CA GLY A 708 24.45 16.10 -4.91
C GLY A 708 25.18 15.85 -6.24
N LEU A 709 25.04 14.66 -6.82
CA LEU A 709 25.70 14.23 -8.06
C LEU A 709 24.79 14.32 -9.29
N CYS A 710 23.59 14.88 -9.14
CA CYS A 710 22.61 14.97 -10.23
C CYS A 710 23.06 16.04 -11.23
N ASP A 711 23.32 15.62 -12.46
CA ASP A 711 23.71 16.45 -13.60
C ASP A 711 22.66 16.46 -14.73
N GLY A 712 21.53 15.75 -14.54
CA GLY A 712 20.49 15.60 -15.56
C GLY A 712 20.85 14.65 -16.70
N ALA A 713 22.09 14.19 -16.78
CA ALA A 713 22.54 13.18 -17.73
C ALA A 713 22.41 11.78 -17.10
N GLY A 714 21.83 10.84 -17.80
CA GLY A 714 21.71 9.45 -17.32
C GLY A 714 23.07 8.83 -17.01
N SER A 715 23.22 8.21 -15.86
CA SER A 715 24.45 7.52 -15.48
C SER A 715 24.21 6.39 -14.51
N VAL A 716 25.20 5.51 -14.36
CA VAL A 716 25.15 4.36 -13.46
C VAL A 716 25.87 4.69 -12.16
N THR A 717 25.22 4.38 -11.04
CA THR A 717 25.79 4.42 -9.69
C THR A 717 25.78 3.01 -9.13
N VAL A 718 26.82 2.62 -8.39
CA VAL A 718 26.88 1.29 -7.77
C VAL A 718 26.56 1.42 -6.29
N ILE A 719 25.67 0.56 -5.80
CA ILE A 719 25.34 0.42 -4.39
C ILE A 719 25.83 -0.95 -3.91
N LYS A 720 26.69 -0.98 -2.86
CA LYS A 720 27.25 -2.19 -2.31
C LYS A 720 26.68 -2.47 -0.92
N ASP A 721 26.04 -3.63 -0.79
CA ASP A 721 25.54 -4.15 0.51
C ASP A 721 26.73 -4.48 1.43
N ARG A 722 26.86 -3.81 2.57
CA ARG A 722 27.96 -4.03 3.52
C ARG A 722 27.92 -5.41 4.18
N ASN A 723 26.74 -5.95 4.39
CA ASN A 723 26.57 -7.22 5.10
C ASN A 723 26.78 -8.45 4.21
N ARG A 724 26.33 -8.34 2.94
CA ARG A 724 26.33 -9.46 1.99
C ARG A 724 27.39 -9.31 0.90
N GLY A 725 28.07 -8.18 0.79
CA GLY A 725 29.07 -7.89 -0.25
C GLY A 725 28.52 -7.79 -1.67
N ARG A 726 27.19 -7.82 -1.86
CA ARG A 726 26.54 -7.74 -3.17
C ARG A 726 26.60 -6.33 -3.72
N SER A 727 26.82 -6.18 -5.03
CA SER A 727 26.87 -4.89 -5.71
C SER A 727 25.70 -4.78 -6.69
N TYR A 728 24.96 -3.69 -6.62
CA TYR A 728 23.81 -3.39 -7.46
C TYR A 728 24.09 -2.19 -8.35
N ASN A 729 23.82 -2.30 -9.63
CA ASN A 729 23.85 -1.18 -10.55
C ASN A 729 22.55 -0.41 -10.52
N VAL A 730 22.63 0.89 -10.35
CA VAL A 730 21.48 1.80 -10.31
C VAL A 730 21.58 2.76 -11.49
N PHE A 731 20.66 2.62 -12.44
CA PHE A 731 20.54 3.49 -13.61
C PHE A 731 19.65 4.69 -13.29
N SER A 732 20.14 5.89 -13.53
CA SER A 732 19.33 7.10 -13.48
C SER A 732 18.72 7.37 -14.85
N LYS A 733 17.43 7.06 -15.03
CA LYS A 733 16.67 7.33 -16.26
C LYS A 733 16.14 8.79 -16.18
N CYS A 734 17.01 9.75 -16.49
CA CYS A 734 16.78 11.19 -16.23
C CYS A 734 15.61 11.79 -17.03
N ASP A 735 15.30 11.28 -18.20
CA ASP A 735 14.19 11.78 -19.02
C ASP A 735 12.82 11.63 -18.35
N TYR A 736 12.61 10.53 -17.62
CA TYR A 736 11.40 10.26 -16.84
C TYR A 736 11.64 10.43 -15.35
N CYS A 737 12.87 10.82 -14.97
CA CYS A 737 13.29 11.10 -13.61
C CYS A 737 12.96 9.99 -12.61
N TYR A 738 13.29 8.74 -12.96
CA TYR A 738 13.26 7.58 -12.06
C TYR A 738 14.60 6.85 -12.06
N SER A 739 14.83 6.02 -11.05
CA SER A 739 15.99 5.13 -10.94
C SER A 739 15.57 3.68 -11.07
N LEU A 740 16.36 2.91 -11.81
CA LEU A 740 16.22 1.48 -12.00
C LEU A 740 17.40 0.77 -11.34
N MET A 741 17.13 -0.03 -10.31
CA MET A 741 18.15 -0.87 -9.66
C MET A 741 18.05 -2.28 -10.21
N LEU A 742 19.14 -2.79 -10.73
CA LEU A 742 19.25 -4.15 -11.24
C LEU A 742 19.81 -5.10 -10.20
N ASN A 743 19.41 -6.38 -10.26
CA ASN A 743 19.93 -7.41 -9.37
C ASN A 743 21.46 -7.51 -9.46
N SER A 744 22.08 -7.97 -8.39
CA SER A 744 23.53 -8.16 -8.32
C SER A 744 24.03 -9.37 -9.13
N GLN A 745 23.14 -10.33 -9.39
CA GLN A 745 23.41 -11.55 -10.15
C GLN A 745 22.54 -11.57 -11.40
N LYS A 746 23.12 -11.99 -12.51
CA LYS A 746 22.41 -12.17 -13.77
C LYS A 746 21.59 -13.46 -13.69
N LEU A 747 20.29 -13.41 -13.96
CA LEU A 747 19.53 -14.59 -14.31
C LEU A 747 20.10 -15.08 -15.64
N ASP A 748 20.49 -16.33 -15.70
CA ASP A 748 20.99 -16.93 -16.94
C ASP A 748 20.67 -18.43 -16.99
N VAL A 749 19.64 -18.76 -17.78
CA VAL A 749 19.18 -20.13 -17.98
C VAL A 749 19.70 -20.61 -19.35
N PRO A 750 20.53 -21.62 -19.38
CA PRO A 750 21.06 -22.19 -20.64
C PRO A 750 19.95 -22.66 -21.57
N TYR A 751 20.16 -22.57 -22.88
CA TYR A 751 19.18 -23.04 -23.89
C TYR A 751 18.87 -24.54 -23.80
N ASP A 752 19.83 -25.35 -23.39
CA ASP A 752 19.74 -26.81 -23.22
C ASP A 752 19.29 -27.21 -21.81
N SER A 753 18.90 -26.24 -20.98
CA SER A 753 18.40 -26.52 -19.64
C SER A 753 17.03 -27.20 -19.68
N SER A 754 16.87 -28.25 -18.86
CA SER A 754 15.60 -28.95 -18.67
C SER A 754 14.49 -28.01 -18.24
N ILE A 755 14.82 -26.90 -17.50
CA ILE A 755 13.88 -25.87 -17.07
C ILE A 755 13.12 -25.28 -18.26
N ILE A 756 13.79 -25.00 -19.39
CA ILE A 756 13.12 -24.47 -20.59
C ILE A 756 12.15 -25.51 -21.17
N GLY A 757 12.57 -26.79 -21.22
CA GLY A 757 11.71 -27.88 -21.63
C GLY A 757 10.50 -28.08 -20.71
N ASP A 758 10.72 -27.96 -19.40
CA ASP A 758 9.67 -28.12 -18.39
C ASP A 758 8.64 -26.96 -18.43
N ILE A 759 9.08 -25.71 -18.69
CA ILE A 759 8.18 -24.54 -18.86
C ILE A 759 7.51 -24.56 -20.22
N SER A 760 8.21 -25.00 -21.27
CA SER A 760 7.74 -25.04 -22.66
C SER A 760 7.15 -23.71 -23.17
N PRO A 761 7.93 -22.60 -23.10
CA PRO A 761 7.46 -21.28 -23.55
C PRO A 761 7.43 -21.20 -25.08
N ASP A 762 6.66 -20.29 -25.65
CA ASP A 762 6.65 -19.97 -27.08
C ASP A 762 7.84 -19.10 -27.51
N TYR A 763 8.29 -18.24 -26.57
CA TYR A 763 9.40 -17.32 -26.78
C TYR A 763 10.41 -17.36 -25.64
N LEU A 764 11.71 -17.30 -26.01
CA LEU A 764 12.81 -17.07 -25.06
C LEU A 764 13.37 -15.67 -25.27
N ARG A 765 13.29 -14.84 -24.22
CA ARG A 765 13.83 -13.49 -24.25
C ARG A 765 15.21 -13.42 -23.58
N THR A 766 16.18 -12.83 -24.31
CA THR A 766 17.47 -12.41 -23.75
C THR A 766 17.53 -10.89 -23.70
N GLU A 767 17.93 -10.32 -22.55
CA GLU A 767 18.00 -8.87 -22.34
C GLU A 767 19.45 -8.41 -22.14
N PHE A 768 19.86 -7.38 -22.87
CA PHE A 768 21.15 -6.73 -22.73
C PHE A 768 20.96 -5.40 -21.99
N ASN A 769 21.16 -5.45 -20.67
CA ASN A 769 20.87 -4.33 -19.77
C ASN A 769 21.98 -3.27 -19.78
N PHE A 770 23.20 -3.61 -20.18
CA PHE A 770 24.35 -2.71 -20.16
C PHE A 770 24.87 -2.48 -21.58
N SER A 771 25.25 -1.23 -21.89
CA SER A 771 25.82 -0.86 -23.20
C SER A 771 27.16 -1.57 -23.52
N LYS A 772 27.83 -2.14 -22.53
CA LYS A 772 29.06 -2.93 -22.69
C LYS A 772 28.79 -4.43 -22.92
N GLU A 773 27.57 -4.90 -22.78
CA GLU A 773 27.23 -6.28 -23.08
C GLU A 773 27.19 -6.45 -24.60
N SER A 774 27.96 -7.40 -25.12
CA SER A 774 27.91 -7.74 -26.54
C SER A 774 26.88 -8.82 -26.80
N VAL A 775 26.07 -8.64 -27.82
CA VAL A 775 25.06 -9.60 -28.27
C VAL A 775 25.73 -10.86 -28.85
N GLN A 776 26.99 -10.78 -29.31
CA GLN A 776 27.76 -11.95 -29.78
C GLN A 776 27.93 -13.02 -28.71
N ASN A 777 27.76 -12.69 -27.45
CA ASN A 777 27.82 -13.65 -26.33
C ASN A 777 26.48 -14.36 -26.06
N ILE A 778 25.50 -14.20 -26.92
CA ILE A 778 24.15 -14.79 -26.74
C ILE A 778 24.20 -16.35 -26.68
N ASP A 779 25.17 -16.95 -27.31
CA ASP A 779 25.34 -18.41 -27.37
C ASP A 779 26.34 -19.01 -26.36
N ARG A 780 26.90 -18.20 -25.44
CA ARG A 780 27.80 -18.76 -24.44
C ARG A 780 27.07 -19.87 -23.68
N LYS A 781 27.51 -21.10 -23.88
CA LYS A 781 27.21 -22.21 -22.97
C LYS A 781 27.75 -21.81 -21.60
N SER A 782 27.00 -22.12 -20.55
CA SER A 782 27.44 -21.87 -19.19
C SER A 782 28.88 -22.35 -19.01
N ASP A 783 29.78 -21.45 -18.58
CA ASP A 783 31.08 -21.85 -18.09
C ASP A 783 30.84 -22.74 -16.86
N SER A 784 31.33 -23.98 -16.92
CA SER A 784 31.14 -25.03 -15.91
C SER A 784 31.68 -24.68 -14.51
N SER A 785 32.11 -23.44 -14.25
CA SER A 785 32.68 -22.96 -13.00
C SER A 785 31.81 -21.92 -12.26
N GLY A 786 30.73 -21.40 -12.85
CA GLY A 786 29.82 -20.46 -12.21
C GLY A 786 28.54 -21.14 -11.73
N LYS A 787 28.17 -20.96 -10.45
CA LYS A 787 26.80 -21.32 -9.98
C LYS A 787 25.80 -20.49 -10.75
N GLU A 788 25.00 -21.12 -11.59
CA GLU A 788 23.91 -20.50 -12.32
C GLU A 788 22.91 -19.90 -11.34
N TYR A 789 22.56 -18.64 -11.54
CA TYR A 789 21.53 -17.98 -10.73
C TYR A 789 20.18 -18.15 -11.44
N MET A 790 19.36 -19.04 -10.90
CA MET A 790 18.06 -19.43 -11.44
C MET A 790 16.89 -18.63 -10.85
N ALA A 791 17.17 -17.54 -10.14
CA ALA A 791 16.15 -16.78 -9.41
C ALA A 791 15.25 -17.69 -8.55
N HIS A 792 13.94 -17.66 -8.75
CA HIS A 792 12.96 -18.45 -7.97
C HIS A 792 12.45 -19.70 -8.69
N LEU A 793 12.98 -20.03 -9.86
CA LEU A 793 12.47 -21.14 -10.70
C LEU A 793 12.45 -22.49 -9.98
N VAL A 794 13.35 -22.69 -9.02
CA VAL A 794 13.45 -23.95 -8.25
C VAL A 794 12.80 -23.85 -6.88
N THR A 795 13.06 -22.77 -6.13
CA THR A 795 12.65 -22.66 -4.72
C THR A 795 11.42 -21.79 -4.48
N GLY A 796 11.05 -20.95 -5.46
CA GLY A 796 9.93 -20.05 -5.33
C GLY A 796 10.08 -18.96 -4.26
N VAL A 797 9.01 -18.22 -4.04
CA VAL A 797 8.88 -17.25 -2.94
C VAL A 797 7.84 -17.70 -1.94
N GLU A 798 8.13 -17.39 -0.67
CA GLU A 798 7.17 -17.59 0.42
C GLU A 798 6.04 -16.56 0.37
#